data_0feeebc94a5a536a86778dff7b222234
#
_entry.id   0feeebc94a5a536a86778dff7b222234
#
_cell.length_a   1.000
_cell.length_b   1.000
_cell.length_c   1.000
_cell.angle_alpha   90.00
_cell.angle_beta   90.00
_cell.angle_gamma   90.00
#
_symmetry.space_group_name_H-M   'P 1'
#
loop_
_entity.id
_entity.type
_entity.pdbx_description
1 polymer ?
#
loop_
_entity_poly.entity_id
_entity_poly.type
_entity_poly.pdbx_seq_one_letter_code
_entity_poly.pdbx_strand_id
1 'polypeptide(L)'
;MADLPLRRLHLLRHLFVAGLMLLATLAVLFILASPRSKVFGFAQAGDPKTLWPLSIDYPLDNSIFPPGITPPTFIWRDAAAASWQLEFTFADNSSPIQLQTLGQRMQIGRIDPECISNTNELPKLTPKQAASWTWSPDVATWAKIQDRSATQPATLTVTGYTSAHEVSSRSRIKFSTSVDPVGAPIFYRDVPLMPSQGANGTVQPLSPTSIHLINWRLRDVRQSESHTVLKDMPTCANCHSFSGDGKTMGIDVDGPANDKGLYAVVPVERHISIQNKDVVQWNTDGEAGKQRVGFMSQVSPDGRYVLSTFAGSALDISNTYYVTNFTDYRFLQVFYPTRGILEWYDRSSGKRKPLPGADDPRYVQTDGVWSPDGKYVVFARAEAKDPYPEGQPKALRANDPNETQIQYDLYRVPFNDGRGGTAEPIVGASHNGMSNNFPKVSPDGRWIVFVQCHNGQLMRPDSLLYIVPSGGGDARRLTANTPLMNSWHSFSPNGRWLVFSSKARSFYTQMYLTHIDQQGNSSPAILIENSTAANRAVNLPEFVNTDENGIEEIRVPAVNQYKMIDEAMQLEEKKEPDQALEIWKNAVALDPENEKAQNGLGVSLYLHGDVDGSFQHLRNALRINPLSVQNHFVLGKFMLDQGHAEQALPELETAIAIRPHFELCEEALARTYEAMAKNSEALAHWRRAQLIDPASVSAMTGTAWLLATAPDASLRNGAEAARLAESAASAQPDNAEILDTLAASYAEEGLFSRASSTEKHALELATAQTNEPLSAAIRVHESFFVKQKAFHEDKASVPADQARPSSPRSM
;
A
#
# COMPACT_ATOMS: atom_id res chain seq x y z
N MET A 1 16.59 -48.66 36.81
CA MET A 1 17.87 -48.01 36.48
C MET A 1 17.54 -46.76 35.72
N ALA A 2 17.20 -45.69 36.42
CA ALA A 2 17.08 -44.36 35.86
C ALA A 2 16.96 -43.37 37.01
N ASP A 3 18.08 -42.99 37.60
CA ASP A 3 18.16 -41.92 38.61
C ASP A 3 19.58 -41.37 38.62
N LEU A 4 19.88 -40.49 37.64
CA LEU A 4 21.08 -39.62 37.71
C LEU A 4 21.14 -38.58 36.58
N PRO A 5 20.27 -37.55 36.59
CA PRO A 5 20.76 -36.25 36.20
C PRO A 5 20.26 -35.04 37.06
N LEU A 6 19.34 -35.21 38.01
CA LEU A 6 18.77 -34.08 38.76
C LEU A 6 19.71 -33.48 39.83
N ARG A 7 20.68 -34.25 40.38
CA ARG A 7 21.59 -33.71 41.38
C ARG A 7 22.68 -32.77 40.86
N ARG A 8 23.05 -32.81 39.59
CA ARG A 8 24.06 -31.89 39.00
C ARG A 8 23.51 -30.51 38.70
N LEU A 9 22.20 -30.39 38.40
CA LEU A 9 21.57 -29.10 38.14
C LEU A 9 21.42 -28.24 39.41
N HIS A 10 21.12 -28.86 40.54
CA HIS A 10 21.04 -28.15 41.83
C HIS A 10 22.40 -27.62 42.33
N LEU A 11 23.47 -28.36 42.09
CA LEU A 11 24.82 -27.93 42.50
C LEU A 11 25.32 -26.72 41.69
N LEU A 12 25.02 -26.69 40.36
CA LEU A 12 25.36 -25.56 39.50
C LEU A 12 24.56 -24.31 39.82
N ARG A 13 23.30 -24.46 40.23
CA ARG A 13 22.44 -23.34 40.63
C ARG A 13 22.87 -22.71 41.96
N HIS A 14 23.37 -23.50 42.92
CA HIS A 14 23.89 -22.97 44.17
C HIS A 14 25.27 -22.33 44.02
N LEU A 15 26.12 -22.81 43.11
CA LEU A 15 27.40 -22.20 42.79
C LEU A 15 27.23 -20.86 42.03
N PHE A 16 26.20 -20.73 41.21
CA PHE A 16 25.89 -19.49 40.48
C PHE A 16 25.34 -18.41 41.41
N VAL A 17 24.45 -18.77 42.37
CA VAL A 17 23.91 -17.84 43.36
C VAL A 17 24.98 -17.43 44.38
N ALA A 18 25.88 -18.33 44.79
CA ALA A 18 27.00 -18.00 45.67
C ALA A 18 28.02 -17.09 44.97
N GLY A 19 28.28 -17.29 43.65
CA GLY A 19 29.12 -16.40 42.86
C GLY A 19 28.58 -14.98 42.72
N LEU A 20 27.25 -14.85 42.51
CA LEU A 20 26.58 -13.54 42.44
C LEU A 20 26.56 -12.79 43.78
N MET A 21 26.38 -13.52 44.90
CA MET A 21 26.46 -12.92 46.24
C MET A 21 27.88 -12.49 46.60
N LEU A 22 28.89 -13.22 46.15
CA LEU A 22 30.31 -12.86 46.39
C LEU A 22 30.71 -11.62 45.58
N LEU A 23 30.20 -11.48 44.33
CA LEU A 23 30.41 -10.28 43.52
C LEU A 23 29.68 -9.05 44.08
N ALA A 24 28.48 -9.22 44.62
CA ALA A 24 27.71 -8.15 45.26
C ALA A 24 28.38 -7.67 46.56
N THR A 25 28.95 -8.58 47.37
CA THR A 25 29.70 -8.24 48.62
C THR A 25 31.04 -7.58 48.31
N LEU A 26 31.75 -7.98 47.24
CA LEU A 26 32.96 -7.32 46.78
C LEU A 26 32.70 -5.90 46.24
N ALA A 27 31.56 -5.69 45.53
CA ALA A 27 31.17 -4.35 45.09
C ALA A 27 30.81 -3.41 46.24
N VAL A 28 30.16 -3.91 47.30
CA VAL A 28 29.84 -3.15 48.50
C VAL A 28 31.09 -2.84 49.32
N LEU A 29 32.03 -3.76 49.41
CA LEU A 29 33.33 -3.54 50.08
C LEU A 29 34.22 -2.54 49.31
N PHE A 30 34.12 -2.48 47.97
CA PHE A 30 34.88 -1.49 47.19
C PHE A 30 34.30 -0.07 47.33
N ILE A 31 32.97 0.05 47.54
CA ILE A 31 32.33 1.33 47.83
C ILE A 31 32.60 1.84 49.24
N LEU A 32 32.83 0.94 50.20
CA LEU A 32 33.11 1.29 51.60
C LEU A 32 34.62 1.54 51.91
N ALA A 33 35.54 1.16 50.99
CA ALA A 33 36.99 1.26 51.15
C ALA A 33 37.62 2.52 50.51
N SER A 34 36.80 3.47 50.01
CA SER A 34 37.37 4.75 49.52
C SER A 34 37.75 5.65 50.69
N PRO A 35 39.00 6.09 50.81
CA PRO A 35 39.43 6.95 51.95
C PRO A 35 38.77 8.32 51.79
N ARG A 36 37.87 8.63 52.72
CA ARG A 36 37.38 9.99 52.96
C ARG A 36 38.52 10.82 53.51
N SER A 37 39.35 11.44 52.68
CA SER A 37 40.24 12.51 53.12
C SER A 37 39.44 13.76 53.46
N LYS A 38 39.26 13.98 54.75
CA LYS A 38 38.88 15.30 55.25
C LYS A 38 40.10 16.19 55.13
N VAL A 39 40.13 17.07 54.15
CA VAL A 39 41.04 18.20 54.15
C VAL A 39 40.23 19.42 54.57
N PHE A 40 40.44 19.90 55.79
CA PHE A 40 40.12 21.27 56.19
C PHE A 40 41.09 22.20 55.52
N GLY A 41 40.69 22.93 54.48
CA GLY A 41 41.47 23.94 53.81
C GLY A 41 40.81 25.29 53.95
N PHE A 42 41.49 26.24 54.35
CA PHE A 42 41.13 27.64 54.53
C PHE A 42 40.47 28.25 53.30
N ALA A 43 39.45 29.09 53.54
CA ALA A 43 38.79 29.90 52.55
C ALA A 43 39.83 30.82 51.83
N GLN A 44 40.06 30.51 50.54
CA GLN A 44 40.61 31.45 49.57
C GLN A 44 39.48 31.96 48.68
N ALA A 45 39.54 33.23 48.38
CA ALA A 45 38.52 33.94 47.63
C ALA A 45 38.18 33.32 46.28
N GLY A 46 36.88 33.07 46.00
CA GLY A 46 36.32 33.15 44.67
C GLY A 46 36.64 32.00 43.71
N ASP A 47 36.19 30.75 44.00
CA ASP A 47 35.97 29.80 42.92
C ASP A 47 34.85 30.36 42.01
N PRO A 48 35.05 30.36 40.69
CA PRO A 48 33.97 30.75 39.79
C PRO A 48 32.78 29.81 40.03
N LYS A 49 31.62 30.33 40.46
CA LYS A 49 30.38 29.58 40.67
C LYS A 49 30.20 28.64 39.50
N THR A 50 30.26 27.32 39.74
CA THR A 50 30.02 26.33 38.68
C THR A 50 28.61 26.52 38.18
N LEU A 51 28.48 26.95 36.90
CA LEU A 51 27.16 27.17 36.28
C LEU A 51 26.42 25.87 36.16
N TRP A 52 25.11 25.92 36.38
CA TRP A 52 24.24 24.80 36.16
C TRP A 52 24.18 24.46 34.66
N PRO A 53 23.98 23.17 34.29
CA PRO A 53 23.90 22.77 32.89
C PRO A 53 22.63 23.35 32.23
N LEU A 54 22.85 24.06 31.11
CA LEU A 54 21.81 24.50 30.17
C LEU A 54 22.02 23.77 28.83
N SER A 55 20.97 23.21 28.29
CA SER A 55 20.99 22.52 27.00
C SER A 55 20.07 23.24 26.03
N ILE A 56 20.59 23.70 24.90
CA ILE A 56 19.77 24.17 23.76
C ILE A 56 19.41 22.95 22.93
N ASP A 57 18.13 22.58 22.89
CA ASP A 57 17.66 21.40 22.21
C ASP A 57 17.23 21.68 20.74
N TYR A 58 16.92 22.96 20.41
CA TYR A 58 16.60 23.37 19.06
C TYR A 58 16.78 24.89 18.87
N PRO A 59 17.35 25.34 17.73
CA PRO A 59 17.95 24.53 16.69
C PRO A 59 19.21 23.81 17.19
N LEU A 60 19.63 22.77 16.45
CA LEU A 60 20.90 22.10 16.74
C LEU A 60 22.07 22.96 16.30
N ASP A 61 23.25 22.74 16.90
CA ASP A 61 24.47 23.45 16.53
C ASP A 61 24.80 23.25 15.03
N ASN A 62 25.18 24.33 14.33
CA ASN A 62 25.41 24.36 12.88
C ASN A 62 24.19 24.09 11.99
N SER A 63 22.96 24.30 12.50
CA SER A 63 21.75 24.32 11.66
C SER A 63 21.81 25.43 10.63
N ILE A 64 21.28 25.18 9.42
CA ILE A 64 21.16 26.15 8.32
C ILE A 64 19.69 26.35 8.01
N PHE A 65 19.25 27.60 8.03
CA PHE A 65 17.88 28.01 7.68
C PHE A 65 17.81 28.53 6.25
N PRO A 66 16.73 28.25 5.50
CA PRO A 66 16.53 28.88 4.20
C PRO A 66 16.15 30.36 4.38
N PRO A 67 16.46 31.21 3.40
CA PRO A 67 16.07 32.61 3.43
C PRO A 67 14.55 32.72 3.41
N GLY A 68 14.02 33.65 4.22
CA GLY A 68 12.59 33.94 4.30
C GLY A 68 11.75 32.87 5.01
N ILE A 69 12.31 31.79 5.55
CA ILE A 69 11.54 30.82 6.36
C ILE A 69 10.92 31.53 7.56
N THR A 70 9.72 31.12 7.94
CA THR A 70 9.02 31.63 9.12
C THR A 70 9.86 31.49 10.39
N PRO A 71 9.69 32.38 11.40
CA PRO A 71 10.44 32.32 12.64
C PRO A 71 10.34 30.95 13.32
N PRO A 72 11.47 30.31 13.67
CA PRO A 72 11.47 29.04 14.38
C PRO A 72 11.24 29.23 15.87
N THR A 73 10.78 28.18 16.53
CA THR A 73 10.68 28.13 17.99
C THR A 73 11.97 27.61 18.59
N PHE A 74 12.74 28.46 19.26
CA PHE A 74 13.95 28.06 20.01
C PHE A 74 13.53 27.28 21.26
N ILE A 75 14.26 26.18 21.57
CA ILE A 75 13.92 25.28 22.67
C ILE A 75 15.17 25.00 23.51
N TRP A 76 15.06 25.19 24.82
CA TRP A 76 16.14 24.85 25.75
C TRP A 76 15.62 24.26 27.04
N ARG A 77 16.52 23.61 27.79
CA ARG A 77 16.23 23.10 29.14
C ARG A 77 17.20 23.71 30.15
N ASP A 78 16.64 24.18 31.23
CA ASP A 78 17.37 24.77 32.34
C ASP A 78 16.54 24.54 33.62
N ALA A 79 17.16 23.96 34.63
CA ALA A 79 16.50 23.65 35.89
C ALA A 79 16.70 24.74 36.97
N ALA A 80 17.62 25.69 36.76
CA ALA A 80 18.07 26.61 37.80
C ALA A 80 17.61 28.06 37.58
N ALA A 81 17.32 28.43 36.33
CA ALA A 81 17.00 29.81 35.99
C ALA A 81 15.51 30.13 36.09
N ALA A 82 15.18 31.39 36.41
CA ALA A 82 13.84 31.96 36.39
C ALA A 82 13.58 32.87 35.18
N SER A 83 14.64 33.35 34.53
CA SER A 83 14.56 34.17 33.32
C SER A 83 15.81 33.95 32.47
N TRP A 84 15.74 34.31 31.18
CA TRP A 84 16.85 34.11 30.25
C TRP A 84 17.12 35.37 29.41
N GLN A 85 18.39 35.57 29.11
CA GLN A 85 18.85 36.47 28.06
C GLN A 85 19.27 35.64 26.84
N LEU A 86 18.69 35.96 25.68
CA LEU A 86 19.08 35.41 24.41
C LEU A 86 19.91 36.48 23.69
N GLU A 87 21.16 36.18 23.40
CA GLU A 87 22.09 37.08 22.73
C GLU A 87 22.51 36.45 21.40
N PHE A 88 22.22 37.16 20.31
CA PHE A 88 22.69 36.82 18.96
C PHE A 88 23.86 37.72 18.59
N THR A 89 25.05 37.12 18.43
CA THR A 89 26.27 37.78 17.99
C THR A 89 26.58 37.37 16.56
N PHE A 90 27.14 38.27 15.79
CA PHE A 90 27.41 38.12 14.35
C PHE A 90 28.89 38.42 14.07
N ALA A 91 29.43 37.79 13.01
CA ALA A 91 30.83 37.93 12.65
C ALA A 91 31.15 39.28 11.98
N ASP A 92 30.14 40.09 11.65
CA ASP A 92 30.25 41.43 11.08
C ASP A 92 30.66 42.51 12.09
N ASN A 93 30.93 42.11 13.34
CA ASN A 93 31.25 42.96 14.48
C ASN A 93 30.18 44.04 14.78
N SER A 94 28.97 43.90 14.26
CA SER A 94 27.86 44.82 14.59
C SER A 94 27.34 44.54 16.01
N SER A 95 26.55 45.43 16.57
CA SER A 95 25.96 45.26 17.90
C SER A 95 25.11 44.01 17.98
N PRO A 96 25.24 43.21 19.05
CA PRO A 96 24.43 42.01 19.22
C PRO A 96 22.93 42.32 19.34
N ILE A 97 22.10 41.41 18.95
CA ILE A 97 20.65 41.44 19.27
C ILE A 97 20.49 40.76 20.63
N GLN A 98 20.06 41.51 21.63
CA GLN A 98 19.83 41.00 23.00
C GLN A 98 18.36 41.10 23.38
N LEU A 99 17.82 40.01 23.87
CA LEU A 99 16.43 39.86 24.24
C LEU A 99 16.32 39.20 25.63
N GLN A 100 15.45 39.75 26.47
CA GLN A 100 15.11 39.17 27.75
C GLN A 100 13.79 38.43 27.64
N THR A 101 13.70 37.24 28.23
CA THR A 101 12.47 36.41 28.21
C THR A 101 12.32 35.66 29.51
N LEU A 102 11.08 35.46 29.93
CA LEU A 102 10.70 34.50 30.98
C LEU A 102 10.55 33.08 30.43
N GLY A 103 10.67 32.92 29.09
CA GLY A 103 10.34 31.69 28.41
C GLY A 103 8.88 31.26 28.56
N GLN A 104 8.48 30.36 27.73
CA GLN A 104 7.19 29.66 27.87
C GLN A 104 7.45 28.16 28.00
N ARG A 105 6.71 27.45 28.82
CA ARG A 105 6.80 26.00 28.82
C ARG A 105 6.34 25.46 27.49
N MET A 106 7.05 24.48 26.98
CA MET A 106 6.66 23.83 25.74
C MET A 106 5.21 23.37 25.81
N GLN A 107 4.44 23.66 24.77
CA GLN A 107 3.04 23.28 24.64
C GLN A 107 2.89 22.26 23.50
N ILE A 108 1.83 21.45 23.61
CA ILE A 108 1.35 20.68 22.46
C ILE A 108 0.76 21.67 21.46
N GLY A 109 1.07 21.53 20.19
CA GLY A 109 0.50 22.36 19.13
C GLY A 109 -1.02 22.21 19.02
N ARG A 110 -1.63 22.94 18.09
CA ARG A 110 -3.08 22.89 17.82
C ARG A 110 -3.53 21.44 17.61
N ILE A 111 -4.60 21.03 18.26
CA ILE A 111 -5.28 19.75 18.07
C ILE A 111 -6.44 19.95 17.09
N ASP A 112 -6.54 19.06 16.10
CA ASP A 112 -7.70 18.99 15.22
C ASP A 112 -8.82 18.20 15.90
N PRO A 113 -9.98 18.83 16.20
CA PRO A 113 -11.07 18.17 16.94
C PRO A 113 -11.74 17.07 16.12
N GLU A 114 -11.73 17.14 14.78
CA GLU A 114 -12.29 16.09 13.90
C GLU A 114 -11.46 14.80 13.91
N CYS A 115 -10.18 14.92 14.30
CA CYS A 115 -9.24 13.80 14.39
C CYS A 115 -9.08 13.29 15.83
N ILE A 116 -10.14 13.32 16.62
CA ILE A 116 -10.21 12.74 17.98
C ILE A 116 -11.16 11.55 17.97
N SER A 117 -10.67 10.40 18.42
CA SER A 117 -11.48 9.18 18.58
C SER A 117 -11.11 8.47 19.89
N ASN A 118 -11.94 7.50 20.29
CA ASN A 118 -11.64 6.65 21.45
C ASN A 118 -10.53 5.62 21.19
N THR A 119 -10.09 5.51 19.95
CA THR A 119 -9.05 4.55 19.51
C THR A 119 -7.71 5.22 19.26
N ASN A 120 -7.63 6.57 19.24
CA ASN A 120 -6.37 7.24 18.99
C ASN A 120 -5.73 7.80 20.27
N GLU A 121 -4.41 7.88 20.28
CA GLU A 121 -3.64 8.52 21.32
C GLU A 121 -3.35 9.98 20.93
N LEU A 122 -3.84 10.91 21.72
CA LEU A 122 -3.48 12.32 21.53
C LEU A 122 -2.00 12.54 21.84
N PRO A 123 -1.33 13.50 21.19
CA PRO A 123 0.06 13.84 21.47
C PRO A 123 0.23 14.21 22.95
N LYS A 124 1.30 13.68 23.55
CA LYS A 124 1.71 14.00 24.92
C LYS A 124 3.15 14.48 24.91
N LEU A 125 3.46 15.45 25.73
CA LEU A 125 4.85 15.85 25.92
C LEU A 125 5.61 14.75 26.64
N THR A 126 6.77 14.39 26.11
CA THR A 126 7.71 13.55 26.87
C THR A 126 8.22 14.31 28.10
N PRO A 127 8.77 13.63 29.14
CA PRO A 127 9.36 14.33 30.28
C PRO A 127 10.41 15.37 29.88
N LYS A 128 11.21 15.08 28.86
CA LYS A 128 12.20 16.01 28.30
C LYS A 128 11.52 17.25 27.71
N GLN A 129 10.47 17.10 26.92
CA GLN A 129 9.70 18.20 26.32
C GLN A 129 8.95 19.03 27.39
N ALA A 130 8.34 18.38 28.37
CA ALA A 130 7.65 19.08 29.47
C ALA A 130 8.62 19.93 30.33
N ALA A 131 9.88 19.53 30.43
CA ALA A 131 10.93 20.29 31.11
C ALA A 131 11.53 21.40 30.25
N SER A 132 11.14 21.52 28.98
CA SER A 132 11.70 22.49 28.04
C SER A 132 11.01 23.85 28.12
N TRP A 133 11.80 24.88 27.88
CA TRP A 133 11.39 26.26 27.68
C TRP A 133 11.44 26.62 26.21
N THR A 134 10.56 27.49 25.77
CA THR A 134 10.46 27.91 24.38
C THR A 134 10.40 29.43 24.24
N TRP A 135 10.88 29.91 23.10
CA TRP A 135 10.74 31.29 22.67
C TRP A 135 10.81 31.36 21.15
N SER A 136 9.96 32.18 20.52
CA SER A 136 9.97 32.45 19.09
C SER A 136 10.18 33.95 18.83
N PRO A 137 11.07 34.35 17.92
CA PRO A 137 11.20 35.74 17.52
C PRO A 137 9.94 36.21 16.77
N ASP A 138 9.67 37.52 16.83
CA ASP A 138 8.78 38.15 15.87
C ASP A 138 9.42 38.15 14.46
N VAL A 139 8.58 38.38 13.44
CA VAL A 139 9.01 38.36 12.02
C VAL A 139 10.12 39.34 11.73
N ALA A 140 10.06 40.56 12.30
CA ALA A 140 11.05 41.60 12.03
C ALA A 140 12.41 41.29 12.70
N THR A 141 12.38 40.76 13.91
CA THR A 141 13.58 40.30 14.61
C THR A 141 14.21 39.10 13.88
N TRP A 142 13.40 38.15 13.43
CA TRP A 142 13.90 37.01 12.67
C TRP A 142 14.53 37.44 11.34
N ALA A 143 13.89 38.32 10.58
CA ALA A 143 14.44 38.86 9.32
C ALA A 143 15.83 39.47 9.53
N LYS A 144 16.00 40.29 10.58
CA LYS A 144 17.31 40.87 10.92
C LYS A 144 18.36 39.79 11.25
N ILE A 145 17.96 38.72 11.96
CA ILE A 145 18.85 37.62 12.27
C ILE A 145 19.25 36.88 10.99
N GLN A 146 18.29 36.60 10.09
CA GLN A 146 18.56 35.98 8.80
C GLN A 146 19.52 36.75 7.94
N ASP A 147 19.26 38.05 7.74
CA ASP A 147 20.11 38.95 6.90
C ASP A 147 21.56 38.96 7.39
N ARG A 148 21.75 39.00 8.71
CA ARG A 148 23.08 39.07 9.33
C ARG A 148 23.78 37.74 9.48
N SER A 149 23.07 36.63 9.37
CA SER A 149 23.64 35.27 9.39
C SER A 149 23.78 34.64 8.00
N ALA A 150 23.50 35.41 6.91
CA ALA A 150 23.52 34.87 5.56
C ALA A 150 24.91 34.55 5.02
N THR A 151 25.90 35.36 5.39
CA THR A 151 27.29 35.24 4.90
C THR A 151 28.22 34.54 5.90
N GLN A 152 27.90 34.62 7.19
CA GLN A 152 28.70 34.09 8.29
C GLN A 152 27.75 33.59 9.40
N PRO A 153 28.06 32.48 10.09
CA PRO A 153 27.22 31.99 11.16
C PRO A 153 26.98 33.01 12.29
N ALA A 154 25.73 33.12 12.74
CA ALA A 154 25.41 33.75 14.00
C ALA A 154 25.70 32.82 15.17
N THR A 155 26.04 33.36 16.34
CA THR A 155 26.12 32.61 17.59
C THR A 155 24.98 33.06 18.50
N LEU A 156 24.12 32.14 18.89
CA LEU A 156 23.14 32.31 19.97
C LEU A 156 23.78 31.90 21.29
N THR A 157 23.82 32.80 22.25
CA THR A 157 24.15 32.53 23.63
C THR A 157 22.87 32.65 24.47
N VAL A 158 22.51 31.60 25.18
CA VAL A 158 21.42 31.61 26.17
C VAL A 158 22.03 31.65 27.57
N THR A 159 21.74 32.71 28.32
CA THR A 159 22.19 32.88 29.69
C THR A 159 20.99 32.91 30.61
N GLY A 160 20.96 31.97 31.59
CA GLY A 160 19.91 31.87 32.59
C GLY A 160 20.27 32.70 33.85
N TYR A 161 19.25 33.29 34.42
CA TYR A 161 19.35 34.08 35.64
C TYR A 161 18.43 33.57 36.74
N THR A 162 18.92 33.57 37.96
CA THR A 162 18.08 33.31 39.15
C THR A 162 17.08 34.44 39.38
N SER A 163 16.10 34.25 40.30
CA SER A 163 15.23 35.32 40.77
C SER A 163 15.95 36.50 41.42
N ALA A 164 17.20 36.30 41.86
CA ALA A 164 18.08 37.33 42.36
C ALA A 164 18.94 38.04 41.26
N HIS A 165 18.62 37.78 40.00
CA HIS A 165 19.38 38.29 38.82
C HIS A 165 20.85 37.90 38.77
N GLU A 166 21.23 36.78 39.41
CA GLU A 166 22.58 36.21 39.27
C GLU A 166 22.59 35.21 38.12
N VAL A 167 23.70 35.16 37.38
CA VAL A 167 23.91 34.16 36.30
C VAL A 167 23.97 32.78 36.92
N SER A 168 23.04 31.89 36.50
CA SER A 168 22.94 30.52 36.98
C SER A 168 23.39 29.49 35.94
N SER A 169 23.22 29.77 34.66
CA SER A 169 23.49 28.81 33.59
C SER A 169 23.88 29.54 32.30
N ARG A 170 24.56 28.86 31.38
CA ARG A 170 24.90 29.40 30.05
C ARG A 170 25.15 28.26 29.07
N SER A 171 24.66 28.44 27.81
CA SER A 171 24.99 27.58 26.68
C SER A 171 25.01 28.42 25.39
N ARG A 172 25.66 27.87 24.36
CA ARG A 172 25.71 28.54 23.06
C ARG A 172 25.68 27.55 21.92
N ILE A 173 25.15 27.99 20.78
CA ILE A 173 25.14 27.26 19.50
C ILE A 173 25.45 28.23 18.37
N LYS A 174 25.86 27.70 17.22
CA LYS A 174 25.97 28.44 15.96
C LYS A 174 24.87 28.02 15.00
N PHE A 175 24.43 28.91 14.17
CA PHE A 175 23.54 28.62 13.03
C PHE A 175 23.74 29.67 11.95
N SER A 176 23.25 29.39 10.74
CA SER A 176 23.35 30.34 9.63
C SER A 176 22.06 30.36 8.81
N THR A 177 21.91 31.39 7.99
CA THR A 177 20.91 31.45 6.91
C THR A 177 21.63 31.15 5.61
N SER A 178 21.07 30.28 4.77
CA SER A 178 21.61 30.01 3.44
C SER A 178 21.32 31.18 2.49
N VAL A 179 22.18 31.36 1.51
CA VAL A 179 21.87 32.20 0.34
C VAL A 179 21.01 31.47 -0.70
N ASP A 180 20.94 30.14 -0.61
CA ASP A 180 20.16 29.30 -1.51
C ASP A 180 18.68 29.35 -1.12
N PRO A 181 17.75 29.86 -1.96
CA PRO A 181 16.32 29.76 -1.67
C PRO A 181 15.84 28.31 -1.75
N VAL A 182 14.75 28.01 -1.10
CA VAL A 182 14.08 26.70 -1.29
C VAL A 182 13.53 26.59 -2.71
N GLY A 183 12.91 27.65 -3.20
CA GLY A 183 12.56 27.83 -4.61
C GLY A 183 11.32 27.10 -5.10
N ALA A 184 10.66 26.32 -4.23
CA ALA A 184 9.44 25.60 -4.57
C ALA A 184 8.62 25.26 -3.32
N PRO A 185 7.28 25.17 -3.42
CA PRO A 185 6.44 24.67 -2.35
C PRO A 185 6.54 23.17 -2.22
N ILE A 186 6.10 22.65 -1.07
CA ILE A 186 6.08 21.23 -0.73
C ILE A 186 4.63 20.74 -0.73
N PHE A 187 4.35 19.77 -1.57
CA PHE A 187 3.08 19.05 -1.60
C PHE A 187 3.18 17.82 -0.70
N TYR A 188 2.18 17.54 0.11
CA TYR A 188 2.20 16.41 1.03
C TYR A 188 0.80 15.98 1.44
N ARG A 189 0.72 14.74 1.88
CA ARG A 189 -0.48 14.13 2.44
C ARG A 189 -0.54 14.34 3.94
N ASP A 190 -1.63 14.91 4.43
CA ASP A 190 -1.92 15.20 5.84
C ASP A 190 -2.95 14.17 6.36
N VAL A 191 -2.53 13.29 7.25
CA VAL A 191 -3.26 12.07 7.61
C VAL A 191 -3.59 12.04 9.09
N PRO A 192 -4.86 11.80 9.49
CA PRO A 192 -5.21 11.44 10.85
C PRO A 192 -4.72 10.03 11.17
N LEU A 193 -4.37 9.75 12.43
CA LEU A 193 -4.14 8.39 12.93
C LEU A 193 -5.32 8.02 13.84
N MET A 194 -6.33 7.39 13.27
CA MET A 194 -7.55 6.98 13.93
C MET A 194 -7.77 5.48 13.67
N PRO A 195 -7.03 4.62 14.38
CA PRO A 195 -7.09 3.20 14.15
C PRO A 195 -8.47 2.63 14.49
N SER A 196 -8.88 1.62 13.73
CA SER A 196 -10.06 0.83 14.00
C SER A 196 -9.67 -0.62 14.25
N GLN A 197 -10.52 -1.34 15.01
CA GLN A 197 -10.37 -2.79 15.19
C GLN A 197 -11.30 -3.50 14.23
N GLY A 198 -10.74 -4.37 13.40
CA GLY A 198 -11.50 -5.30 12.58
C GLY A 198 -12.07 -6.46 13.40
N ALA A 199 -12.96 -7.24 12.80
CA ALA A 199 -13.70 -8.34 13.45
C ALA A 199 -12.79 -9.40 14.13
N ASN A 200 -11.54 -9.54 13.68
CA ASN A 200 -10.56 -10.50 14.23
C ASN A 200 -9.53 -9.84 15.16
N GLY A 201 -9.81 -8.65 15.72
CA GLY A 201 -8.87 -7.91 16.55
C GLY A 201 -7.67 -7.31 15.79
N THR A 202 -7.69 -7.34 14.47
CA THR A 202 -6.68 -6.67 13.64
C THR A 202 -6.87 -5.16 13.72
N VAL A 203 -5.79 -4.42 13.96
CA VAL A 203 -5.81 -2.97 13.98
C VAL A 203 -5.60 -2.44 12.57
N GLN A 204 -6.49 -1.59 12.09
CA GLN A 204 -6.32 -0.83 10.86
C GLN A 204 -5.86 0.59 11.22
N PRO A 205 -4.85 1.16 10.54
CA PRO A 205 -4.31 2.47 10.90
C PRO A 205 -5.31 3.62 10.79
N LEU A 206 -6.31 3.48 9.91
CA LEU A 206 -7.37 4.45 9.71
C LEU A 206 -8.70 3.71 9.48
N SER A 207 -9.76 4.18 10.16
CA SER A 207 -11.11 3.70 9.90
C SER A 207 -11.58 4.09 8.49
N PRO A 208 -12.30 3.23 7.76
CA PRO A 208 -12.93 3.60 6.49
C PRO A 208 -13.79 4.86 6.58
N THR A 209 -14.49 5.06 7.70
CA THR A 209 -15.32 6.25 7.97
C THR A 209 -14.52 7.54 8.16
N SER A 210 -13.19 7.45 8.32
CA SER A 210 -12.31 8.59 8.55
C SER A 210 -11.44 8.93 7.32
N ILE A 211 -11.64 8.25 6.19
CA ILE A 211 -10.86 8.49 4.95
C ILE A 211 -11.04 9.92 4.46
N HIS A 212 -12.25 10.48 4.55
CA HIS A 212 -12.56 11.86 4.14
C HIS A 212 -11.77 12.93 4.92
N LEU A 213 -11.20 12.58 6.09
CA LEU A 213 -10.34 13.46 6.88
C LEU A 213 -8.90 13.53 6.35
N ILE A 214 -8.53 12.71 5.37
CA ILE A 214 -7.23 12.83 4.72
C ILE A 214 -7.25 14.07 3.83
N ASN A 215 -6.21 14.91 3.98
CA ASN A 215 -6.05 16.10 3.17
C ASN A 215 -4.71 16.06 2.42
N TRP A 216 -4.64 16.76 1.31
CA TRP A 216 -3.39 17.12 0.68
C TRP A 216 -3.18 18.63 0.82
N ARG A 217 -1.96 18.99 1.15
CA ARG A 217 -1.60 20.39 1.43
C ARG A 217 -0.41 20.81 0.60
N LEU A 218 -0.34 22.11 0.37
CA LEU A 218 0.82 22.76 -0.19
C LEU A 218 1.43 23.71 0.85
N ARG A 219 2.75 23.66 1.03
CA ARG A 219 3.50 24.45 2.01
C ARG A 219 4.61 25.24 1.35
N ASP A 220 4.50 26.54 1.32
CA ASP A 220 5.66 27.41 1.15
C ASP A 220 6.29 27.66 2.53
N VAL A 221 7.60 27.45 2.66
CA VAL A 221 8.31 27.62 3.94
C VAL A 221 8.30 29.06 4.44
N ARG A 222 8.02 30.03 3.56
CA ARG A 222 7.89 31.49 3.87
C ARG A 222 6.53 31.84 4.48
N GLN A 223 5.54 30.97 4.36
CA GLN A 223 4.20 31.14 4.94
C GLN A 223 4.13 30.50 6.33
N SER A 224 3.30 31.02 7.21
CA SER A 224 3.14 30.51 8.58
C SER A 224 2.35 29.19 8.65
N GLU A 225 1.50 28.92 7.66
CA GLU A 225 0.62 27.76 7.60
C GLU A 225 0.61 27.16 6.18
N SER A 226 0.23 25.91 6.10
CA SER A 226 -0.02 25.22 4.85
C SER A 226 -1.47 25.39 4.42
N HIS A 227 -1.75 25.52 3.14
CA HIS A 227 -3.11 25.52 2.63
C HIS A 227 -3.53 24.14 2.12
N THR A 228 -4.82 23.81 2.24
CA THR A 228 -5.37 22.56 1.77
C THR A 228 -5.75 22.68 0.31
N VAL A 229 -5.22 21.77 -0.52
CA VAL A 229 -5.47 21.76 -1.98
C VAL A 229 -6.42 20.65 -2.41
N LEU A 230 -6.50 19.54 -1.63
CA LEU A 230 -7.43 18.43 -1.88
C LEU A 230 -7.95 17.90 -0.54
N LYS A 231 -9.26 17.72 -0.43
CA LYS A 231 -9.96 17.22 0.77
C LYS A 231 -11.24 16.49 0.41
N ASP A 232 -11.89 15.94 1.44
CA ASP A 232 -13.21 15.32 1.35
C ASP A 232 -13.28 14.19 0.30
N MET A 233 -12.17 13.46 0.13
CA MET A 233 -12.13 12.32 -0.77
C MET A 233 -12.98 11.18 -0.24
N PRO A 234 -13.92 10.64 -1.02
CA PRO A 234 -14.74 9.50 -0.58
C PRO A 234 -13.96 8.18 -0.61
N THR A 235 -12.89 8.11 -1.38
CA THR A 235 -11.97 6.98 -1.46
C THR A 235 -10.56 7.39 -1.03
N CYS A 236 -9.70 6.43 -0.74
CA CYS A 236 -8.30 6.74 -0.43
C CYS A 236 -7.56 7.16 -1.70
N ALA A 237 -6.60 8.06 -1.55
CA ALA A 237 -5.54 8.31 -2.51
C ALA A 237 -4.20 8.27 -1.74
N ASN A 238 -3.13 7.80 -2.38
CA ASN A 238 -1.89 7.53 -1.66
C ASN A 238 -0.69 8.29 -2.26
N CYS A 239 0.11 7.58 -3.05
CA CYS A 239 1.34 8.12 -3.58
C CYS A 239 1.07 9.16 -4.67
N HIS A 240 1.89 10.18 -4.68
CA HIS A 240 1.89 11.19 -5.74
C HIS A 240 3.32 11.35 -6.26
N SER A 241 3.45 11.89 -7.45
CA SER A 241 4.72 12.28 -8.04
C SER A 241 4.53 13.42 -9.03
N PHE A 242 5.61 14.14 -9.30
CA PHE A 242 5.60 15.25 -10.24
C PHE A 242 6.70 15.07 -11.30
N SER A 243 6.45 15.57 -12.51
CA SER A 243 7.51 15.71 -13.52
C SER A 243 8.57 16.70 -13.07
N GLY A 244 9.80 16.59 -13.59
CA GLY A 244 10.92 17.46 -13.21
C GLY A 244 10.68 18.94 -13.49
N ASP A 245 9.87 19.26 -14.50
CA ASP A 245 9.47 20.62 -14.84
C ASP A 245 8.24 21.10 -14.03
N GLY A 246 7.67 20.26 -13.18
CA GLY A 246 6.51 20.59 -12.34
C GLY A 246 5.18 20.71 -13.08
N LYS A 247 5.12 20.33 -14.38
CA LYS A 247 3.91 20.52 -15.20
C LYS A 247 2.96 19.33 -15.23
N THR A 248 3.38 18.19 -14.75
CA THR A 248 2.56 16.95 -14.72
C THR A 248 2.57 16.40 -13.31
N MET A 249 1.39 16.11 -12.78
CA MET A 249 1.15 15.42 -11.52
C MET A 249 0.62 14.02 -11.80
N GLY A 250 1.13 13.04 -11.07
CA GLY A 250 0.54 11.73 -10.95
C GLY A 250 0.08 11.47 -9.51
N ILE A 251 -1.04 10.79 -9.32
CA ILE A 251 -1.56 10.44 -7.99
C ILE A 251 -2.33 9.12 -8.04
N ASP A 252 -2.05 8.23 -7.08
CA ASP A 252 -2.85 7.02 -6.88
C ASP A 252 -4.25 7.40 -6.41
N VAL A 253 -5.28 6.77 -6.99
CA VAL A 253 -6.68 6.93 -6.61
C VAL A 253 -7.29 5.54 -6.42
N ASP A 254 -7.97 5.32 -5.30
CA ASP A 254 -8.70 4.08 -5.09
C ASP A 254 -10.02 4.10 -5.87
N GLY A 255 -10.24 3.07 -6.65
CA GLY A 255 -11.46 2.85 -7.42
C GLY A 255 -12.53 2.08 -6.65
N PRO A 256 -13.62 1.69 -7.36
CA PRO A 256 -14.70 0.90 -6.79
C PRO A 256 -14.20 -0.43 -6.21
N ALA A 257 -14.85 -0.91 -5.14
CA ALA A 257 -14.45 -2.11 -4.39
C ALA A 257 -13.01 -2.05 -3.87
N ASN A 258 -12.55 -0.85 -3.47
CA ASN A 258 -11.19 -0.61 -2.99
C ASN A 258 -10.11 -1.00 -4.02
N ASP A 259 -10.40 -0.85 -5.30
CA ASP A 259 -9.46 -1.12 -6.39
C ASP A 259 -8.26 -0.17 -6.31
N LYS A 260 -7.08 -0.72 -5.99
CA LYS A 260 -5.82 0.01 -5.87
C LYS A 260 -5.08 0.15 -7.21
N GLY A 261 -5.69 -0.28 -8.30
CA GLY A 261 -5.10 -0.31 -9.64
C GLY A 261 -5.35 0.95 -10.47
N LEU A 262 -5.62 2.10 -9.87
CA LEU A 262 -5.92 3.34 -10.58
C LEU A 262 -4.85 4.40 -10.30
N TYR A 263 -4.45 5.11 -11.36
CA TYR A 263 -3.47 6.19 -11.27
C TYR A 263 -3.88 7.36 -12.17
N ALA A 264 -4.14 8.50 -11.56
CA ALA A 264 -4.48 9.71 -12.31
C ALA A 264 -3.20 10.45 -12.75
N VAL A 265 -3.19 10.95 -14.00
CA VAL A 265 -2.08 11.74 -14.54
C VAL A 265 -2.63 12.98 -15.21
N VAL A 266 -2.37 14.15 -14.63
CA VAL A 266 -2.96 15.43 -15.03
C VAL A 266 -1.92 16.54 -15.19
N PRO A 267 -2.21 17.58 -15.99
CA PRO A 267 -1.43 18.82 -15.96
C PRO A 267 -1.48 19.46 -14.56
N VAL A 268 -0.37 20.06 -14.14
CA VAL A 268 -0.34 20.94 -12.95
C VAL A 268 -0.85 22.30 -13.36
N GLU A 269 -1.97 22.68 -12.79
CA GLU A 269 -2.65 23.95 -12.99
C GLU A 269 -3.13 24.49 -11.64
N ARG A 270 -3.51 25.77 -11.60
CA ARG A 270 -4.00 26.38 -10.37
C ARG A 270 -5.27 25.69 -9.83
N HIS A 271 -6.16 25.28 -10.73
CA HIS A 271 -7.36 24.52 -10.44
C HIS A 271 -7.34 23.22 -11.26
N ILE A 272 -7.00 22.12 -10.61
CA ILE A 272 -6.91 20.79 -11.23
C ILE A 272 -8.26 20.08 -11.09
N SER A 273 -8.73 19.46 -12.18
CA SER A 273 -9.92 18.61 -12.16
C SER A 273 -9.59 17.25 -12.76
N ILE A 274 -9.55 16.21 -11.92
CA ILE A 274 -9.26 14.83 -12.33
C ILE A 274 -10.56 14.17 -12.79
N GLN A 275 -10.67 13.95 -14.10
CA GLN A 275 -11.77 13.28 -14.74
C GLN A 275 -11.43 11.80 -14.98
N ASN A 276 -12.43 10.95 -15.30
CA ASN A 276 -12.20 9.54 -15.62
C ASN A 276 -11.20 9.32 -16.76
N LYS A 277 -11.21 10.18 -17.79
CA LYS A 277 -10.24 10.13 -18.90
C LYS A 277 -8.78 10.32 -18.48
N ASP A 278 -8.54 10.93 -17.32
CA ASP A 278 -7.21 11.21 -16.79
C ASP A 278 -6.70 10.04 -15.93
N VAL A 279 -7.56 9.04 -15.68
CA VAL A 279 -7.26 7.88 -14.83
C VAL A 279 -6.81 6.70 -15.70
N VAL A 280 -5.59 6.24 -15.45
CA VAL A 280 -5.05 5.01 -16.02
C VAL A 280 -5.46 3.84 -15.14
N GLN A 281 -6.01 2.79 -15.73
CA GLN A 281 -6.33 1.55 -15.03
C GLN A 281 -5.21 0.53 -15.26
N TRP A 282 -4.54 0.11 -14.20
CA TRP A 282 -3.49 -0.91 -14.27
C TRP A 282 -4.03 -2.33 -14.51
N ASN A 283 -5.35 -2.51 -14.43
CA ASN A 283 -6.03 -3.81 -14.53
C ASN A 283 -6.55 -4.14 -15.95
N THR A 284 -6.40 -3.22 -16.92
CA THR A 284 -7.02 -3.35 -18.26
C THR A 284 -6.51 -4.52 -19.10
N ASP A 285 -5.30 -4.99 -18.82
CA ASP A 285 -4.63 -6.11 -19.50
C ASP A 285 -4.36 -7.30 -18.57
N GLY A 286 -5.01 -7.30 -17.41
CA GLY A 286 -4.86 -8.30 -16.36
C GLY A 286 -5.88 -9.43 -16.43
N GLU A 287 -5.56 -10.56 -15.80
CA GLU A 287 -6.50 -11.63 -15.55
C GLU A 287 -7.67 -11.14 -14.70
N ALA A 288 -8.91 -11.44 -15.09
CA ALA A 288 -10.10 -11.07 -14.33
C ALA A 288 -10.03 -11.59 -12.89
N GLY A 289 -10.39 -10.75 -11.93
CA GLY A 289 -10.39 -11.07 -10.51
C GLY A 289 -9.03 -10.91 -9.81
N LYS A 290 -7.96 -10.53 -10.52
CA LYS A 290 -6.67 -10.20 -9.89
C LYS A 290 -6.39 -8.70 -10.07
N GLN A 291 -6.51 -7.95 -8.99
CA GLN A 291 -6.16 -6.52 -8.98
C GLN A 291 -4.64 -6.35 -9.14
N ARG A 292 -4.23 -5.50 -10.09
CA ARG A 292 -2.86 -5.04 -10.19
C ARG A 292 -2.71 -3.71 -9.48
N VAL A 293 -1.86 -3.68 -8.48
CA VAL A 293 -1.52 -2.45 -7.76
C VAL A 293 -0.22 -1.91 -8.34
N GLY A 294 -0.25 -0.67 -8.83
CA GLY A 294 0.96 0.07 -9.10
C GLY A 294 1.53 0.60 -7.78
N PHE A 295 2.73 0.18 -7.39
CA PHE A 295 3.34 0.61 -6.14
C PHE A 295 4.42 1.65 -6.40
N MET A 296 4.34 2.79 -5.68
CA MET A 296 5.28 3.91 -5.78
C MET A 296 5.47 4.44 -7.20
N SER A 297 4.35 4.65 -7.90
CA SER A 297 4.35 5.15 -9.27
C SER A 297 5.02 6.51 -9.40
N GLN A 298 5.88 6.70 -10.41
CA GLN A 298 6.66 7.90 -10.65
C GLN A 298 6.49 8.41 -12.08
N VAL A 299 6.09 9.65 -12.22
CA VAL A 299 6.07 10.36 -13.52
C VAL A 299 7.49 10.65 -13.98
N SER A 300 7.78 10.46 -15.27
CA SER A 300 9.10 10.79 -15.83
C SER A 300 9.37 12.30 -15.79
N PRO A 301 10.66 12.75 -15.87
CA PRO A 301 11.00 14.17 -15.79
C PRO A 301 10.31 15.03 -16.86
N ASP A 302 10.02 14.46 -18.03
CA ASP A 302 9.32 15.12 -19.14
C ASP A 302 7.79 14.92 -19.12
N GLY A 303 7.26 14.23 -18.10
CA GLY A 303 5.83 13.96 -17.95
C GLY A 303 5.26 12.93 -18.94
N ARG A 304 6.07 12.30 -19.78
CA ARG A 304 5.61 11.39 -20.84
C ARG A 304 5.30 9.99 -20.32
N TYR A 305 6.15 9.48 -19.43
CA TYR A 305 6.07 8.11 -18.96
C TYR A 305 5.65 8.05 -17.48
N VAL A 306 5.07 6.93 -17.08
CA VAL A 306 4.88 6.56 -15.68
C VAL A 306 5.60 5.24 -15.44
N LEU A 307 6.45 5.19 -14.43
CA LEU A 307 7.13 3.98 -13.97
C LEU A 307 6.46 3.49 -12.69
N SER A 308 6.23 2.20 -12.56
CA SER A 308 5.64 1.64 -11.34
C SER A 308 6.10 0.20 -11.09
N THR A 309 5.92 -0.28 -9.87
CA THR A 309 6.13 -1.69 -9.52
C THR A 309 4.82 -2.45 -9.65
N PHE A 310 4.84 -3.55 -10.38
CA PHE A 310 3.70 -4.43 -10.55
C PHE A 310 4.02 -5.86 -10.15
N ALA A 311 3.06 -6.53 -9.55
CA ALA A 311 3.10 -7.98 -9.43
C ALA A 311 3.04 -8.60 -10.83
N GLY A 312 3.85 -9.62 -11.09
CA GLY A 312 3.81 -10.34 -12.37
C GLY A 312 2.42 -10.92 -12.66
N SER A 313 2.11 -11.16 -13.93
CA SER A 313 0.78 -11.55 -14.45
C SER A 313 0.18 -12.84 -13.85
N ALA A 314 0.96 -13.65 -13.18
CA ALA A 314 0.53 -14.95 -12.63
C ALA A 314 0.39 -14.98 -11.09
N LEU A 315 0.57 -13.85 -10.39
CA LEU A 315 0.65 -13.85 -8.93
C LEU A 315 -0.59 -13.20 -8.32
N ASP A 316 -1.18 -13.91 -7.36
CA ASP A 316 -2.16 -13.36 -6.45
C ASP A 316 -1.54 -12.19 -5.67
N ILE A 317 -2.22 -11.03 -5.61
CA ILE A 317 -1.78 -9.85 -4.87
C ILE A 317 -1.52 -10.17 -3.40
N SER A 318 -2.29 -11.08 -2.80
CA SER A 318 -2.10 -11.52 -1.42
C SER A 318 -0.68 -12.06 -1.15
N ASN A 319 0.04 -12.49 -2.20
CA ASN A 319 1.38 -13.06 -2.12
C ASN A 319 2.49 -12.14 -2.64
N THR A 320 2.22 -10.84 -2.82
CA THR A 320 3.19 -9.89 -3.39
C THR A 320 3.70 -8.84 -2.41
N TYR A 321 2.99 -8.65 -1.30
CA TYR A 321 3.32 -7.67 -0.28
C TYR A 321 3.28 -8.29 1.11
N TYR A 322 4.27 -7.95 1.93
CA TYR A 322 4.16 -8.13 3.36
C TYR A 322 3.43 -6.93 3.96
N VAL A 323 2.29 -7.18 4.58
CA VAL A 323 1.50 -6.15 5.26
C VAL A 323 1.13 -6.67 6.64
N THR A 324 1.49 -5.93 7.67
CA THR A 324 1.08 -6.29 9.04
C THR A 324 0.74 -5.04 9.83
N ASN A 325 -0.30 -5.15 10.66
CA ASN A 325 -0.74 -4.09 11.53
C ASN A 325 -0.37 -4.44 12.97
N PHE A 326 0.15 -3.44 13.69
CA PHE A 326 0.63 -3.56 15.06
C PHE A 326 -0.26 -2.79 16.04
N THR A 327 -0.10 -3.09 17.31
CA THR A 327 -0.72 -2.33 18.41
C THR A 327 0.14 -1.16 18.89
N ASP A 328 1.38 -1.05 18.44
CA ASP A 328 2.24 0.10 18.71
C ASP A 328 1.73 1.33 17.95
N TYR A 329 1.18 2.29 18.68
CA TYR A 329 0.58 3.49 18.10
C TYR A 329 1.58 4.34 17.28
N ARG A 330 2.86 4.26 17.59
CA ARG A 330 3.90 4.97 16.83
C ARG A 330 4.17 4.34 15.46
N PHE A 331 4.05 3.01 15.37
CA PHE A 331 4.31 2.22 14.16
C PHE A 331 3.18 1.22 13.94
N LEU A 332 1.99 1.73 13.57
CA LEU A 332 0.78 0.92 13.44
C LEU A 332 0.82 -0.09 12.30
N GLN A 333 1.60 0.17 11.27
CA GLN A 333 1.64 -0.69 10.08
C GLN A 333 3.03 -0.69 9.47
N VAL A 334 3.42 -1.85 8.95
CA VAL A 334 4.47 -1.98 7.95
C VAL A 334 3.88 -2.53 6.65
N PHE A 335 4.45 -2.09 5.54
CA PHE A 335 4.03 -2.49 4.20
C PHE A 335 5.25 -2.44 3.29
N TYR A 336 5.58 -3.56 2.63
CA TYR A 336 6.65 -3.61 1.64
C TYR A 336 6.45 -4.75 0.64
N PRO A 337 6.78 -4.53 -0.64
CA PRO A 337 6.68 -5.55 -1.68
C PRO A 337 7.72 -6.64 -1.46
N THR A 338 7.32 -7.89 -1.70
CA THR A 338 8.21 -9.06 -1.64
C THR A 338 8.37 -9.71 -3.01
N ARG A 339 7.53 -9.31 -3.97
CA ARG A 339 7.55 -9.69 -5.38
C ARG A 339 7.13 -8.50 -6.23
N GLY A 340 7.54 -8.46 -7.49
CA GLY A 340 7.16 -7.43 -8.45
C GLY A 340 8.30 -7.06 -9.38
N ILE A 341 7.93 -6.53 -10.53
CA ILE A 341 8.84 -6.02 -11.56
C ILE A 341 8.55 -4.55 -11.85
N LEU A 342 9.51 -3.85 -12.45
CA LEU A 342 9.24 -2.51 -12.93
C LEU A 342 8.60 -2.56 -14.33
N GLU A 343 7.49 -1.86 -14.49
CA GLU A 343 6.87 -1.62 -15.78
C GLU A 343 6.73 -0.10 -16.00
N TRP A 344 6.78 0.29 -17.27
CA TRP A 344 6.58 1.68 -17.69
C TRP A 344 5.35 1.80 -18.59
N TYR A 345 4.64 2.89 -18.42
CA TYR A 345 3.46 3.26 -19.21
C TYR A 345 3.78 4.48 -20.06
N ASP A 346 3.49 4.43 -21.35
CA ASP A 346 3.62 5.55 -22.28
C ASP A 346 2.26 6.23 -22.45
N ARG A 347 2.12 7.42 -21.95
CA ARG A 347 0.88 8.22 -22.03
C ARG A 347 0.45 8.53 -23.46
N SER A 348 1.39 8.59 -24.41
CA SER A 348 1.08 8.89 -25.80
C SER A 348 0.45 7.72 -26.54
N SER A 349 0.81 6.51 -26.20
CA SER A 349 0.32 5.28 -26.86
C SER A 349 -0.67 4.49 -26.00
N GLY A 350 -0.82 4.82 -24.72
CA GLY A 350 -1.65 4.07 -23.76
C GLY A 350 -1.11 2.67 -23.43
N LYS A 351 0.16 2.38 -23.79
CA LYS A 351 0.74 1.04 -23.62
C LYS A 351 1.63 0.95 -22.39
N ARG A 352 1.52 -0.17 -21.71
CA ARG A 352 2.38 -0.57 -20.59
C ARG A 352 3.29 -1.72 -21.00
N LYS A 353 4.55 -1.71 -20.53
CA LYS A 353 5.54 -2.75 -20.83
C LYS A 353 6.50 -2.94 -19.66
N PRO A 354 7.00 -4.16 -19.41
CA PRO A 354 8.13 -4.40 -18.53
C PRO A 354 9.36 -3.57 -18.95
N LEU A 355 10.18 -3.17 -17.96
CA LEU A 355 11.45 -2.50 -18.21
C LEU A 355 12.57 -3.55 -18.22
N PRO A 356 13.14 -3.93 -19.40
CA PRO A 356 14.19 -4.94 -19.48
C PRO A 356 15.39 -4.57 -18.59
N GLY A 357 15.82 -5.53 -17.75
CA GLY A 357 16.84 -5.35 -16.72
C GLY A 357 16.27 -5.06 -15.33
N ALA A 358 14.98 -4.71 -15.24
CA ALA A 358 14.24 -4.59 -13.99
C ALA A 358 12.91 -5.37 -14.05
N ASP A 359 12.89 -6.48 -14.81
CA ASP A 359 11.73 -7.32 -15.13
C ASP A 359 11.93 -8.80 -14.79
N ASP A 360 12.97 -9.16 -14.05
CA ASP A 360 13.26 -10.54 -13.67
C ASP A 360 12.38 -10.96 -12.45
N PRO A 361 11.43 -11.89 -12.63
CA PRO A 361 10.49 -12.28 -11.55
C PRO A 361 11.14 -13.05 -10.38
N ARG A 362 12.41 -13.46 -10.50
CA ARG A 362 13.18 -14.02 -9.37
C ARG A 362 13.47 -12.99 -8.30
N TYR A 363 13.27 -11.72 -8.60
CA TYR A 363 13.51 -10.59 -7.71
C TYR A 363 12.24 -9.78 -7.53
N VAL A 364 12.15 -9.09 -6.40
CA VAL A 364 11.33 -7.90 -6.28
C VAL A 364 12.13 -6.70 -6.73
N GLN A 365 11.56 -5.88 -7.59
CA GLN A 365 12.13 -4.66 -8.13
C GLN A 365 11.13 -3.54 -7.91
N THR A 366 11.49 -2.56 -7.10
CA THR A 366 10.55 -1.57 -6.54
C THR A 366 11.20 -0.21 -6.35
N ASP A 367 10.42 0.79 -5.97
CA ASP A 367 10.86 2.16 -5.70
C ASP A 367 11.62 2.79 -6.87
N GLY A 368 11.21 2.47 -8.09
CA GLY A 368 11.86 2.99 -9.29
C GLY A 368 11.72 4.50 -9.40
N VAL A 369 12.84 5.22 -9.53
CA VAL A 369 12.87 6.67 -9.75
C VAL A 369 13.73 7.02 -10.96
N TRP A 370 13.33 8.05 -11.67
CA TRP A 370 14.03 8.54 -12.85
C TRP A 370 15.28 9.33 -12.49
N SER A 371 16.32 9.22 -13.30
CA SER A 371 17.37 10.25 -13.35
C SER A 371 16.78 11.56 -13.88
N PRO A 372 17.31 12.73 -13.46
CA PRO A 372 16.76 14.02 -13.90
C PRO A 372 16.73 14.23 -15.42
N ASP A 373 17.64 13.57 -16.14
CA ASP A 373 17.73 13.59 -17.60
C ASP A 373 16.93 12.48 -18.30
N GLY A 374 16.22 11.65 -17.52
CA GLY A 374 15.39 10.55 -18.02
C GLY A 374 16.14 9.36 -18.63
N LYS A 375 17.48 9.32 -18.55
CA LYS A 375 18.28 8.31 -19.24
C LYS A 375 18.35 6.96 -18.54
N TYR A 376 18.21 6.96 -17.22
CA TYR A 376 18.25 5.75 -16.41
C TYR A 376 17.24 5.81 -15.25
N VAL A 377 16.97 4.65 -14.71
CA VAL A 377 16.12 4.44 -13.53
C VAL A 377 16.99 3.89 -12.41
N VAL A 378 16.85 4.43 -11.20
CA VAL A 378 17.38 3.85 -9.95
C VAL A 378 16.24 3.16 -9.24
N PHE A 379 16.46 1.94 -8.73
CA PHE A 379 15.42 1.14 -8.09
C PHE A 379 16.00 0.24 -6.99
N ALA A 380 15.14 -0.20 -6.09
CA ALA A 380 15.46 -1.16 -5.05
C ALA A 380 15.18 -2.59 -5.55
N ARG A 381 16.09 -3.54 -5.28
CA ARG A 381 16.02 -4.94 -5.70
C ARG A 381 16.40 -5.87 -4.57
N ALA A 382 15.62 -6.95 -4.40
CA ALA A 382 15.97 -8.06 -3.51
C ALA A 382 15.48 -9.38 -4.11
N GLU A 383 15.91 -10.54 -3.57
CA GLU A 383 15.33 -11.82 -3.97
C GLU A 383 13.85 -11.86 -3.61
N ALA A 384 13.02 -12.34 -4.54
CA ALA A 384 11.59 -12.49 -4.33
C ALA A 384 11.31 -13.53 -3.24
N LYS A 385 10.37 -13.23 -2.36
CA LYS A 385 10.01 -14.10 -1.23
C LYS A 385 8.50 -14.23 -1.10
N ASP A 386 8.08 -15.32 -0.44
CA ASP A 386 6.72 -15.41 0.08
C ASP A 386 6.58 -14.42 1.25
N PRO A 387 5.57 -13.53 1.22
CA PRO A 387 5.35 -12.58 2.31
C PRO A 387 4.91 -13.26 3.61
N TYR A 388 4.31 -14.44 3.54
CA TYR A 388 3.78 -15.16 4.70
C TYR A 388 4.18 -16.65 4.66
N PRO A 389 5.47 -16.98 4.92
CA PRO A 389 5.92 -18.37 4.94
C PRO A 389 5.09 -19.21 5.92
N GLU A 390 4.76 -20.44 5.52
CA GLU A 390 3.97 -21.35 6.34
C GLU A 390 4.67 -21.64 7.69
N GLY A 391 3.90 -21.59 8.78
CA GLY A 391 4.43 -21.79 10.14
C GLY A 391 5.17 -20.62 10.76
N GLN A 392 5.32 -19.51 10.07
CA GLN A 392 5.93 -18.31 10.65
C GLN A 392 4.96 -17.60 11.61
N PRO A 393 5.34 -17.36 12.88
CA PRO A 393 4.52 -16.58 13.79
C PRO A 393 4.27 -15.16 13.28
N LYS A 394 3.11 -14.59 13.62
CA LYS A 394 2.79 -13.20 13.27
C LYS A 394 3.71 -12.23 14.03
N ALA A 395 4.29 -11.28 13.34
CA ALA A 395 5.03 -10.19 13.95
C ALA A 395 4.09 -9.29 14.79
N LEU A 396 4.56 -8.87 15.96
CA LEU A 396 3.76 -8.07 16.92
C LEU A 396 4.12 -6.58 16.91
N ARG A 397 5.29 -6.22 16.39
CA ARG A 397 5.80 -4.85 16.32
C ARG A 397 6.78 -4.69 15.15
N ALA A 398 7.06 -3.46 14.76
CA ALA A 398 8.06 -3.17 13.74
C ALA A 398 9.47 -3.63 14.18
N ASN A 399 10.22 -4.19 13.26
CA ASN A 399 11.51 -4.86 13.47
C ASN A 399 11.43 -6.12 14.35
N ASP A 400 10.26 -6.78 14.40
CA ASP A 400 10.11 -8.09 15.01
C ASP A 400 10.84 -9.13 14.15
N PRO A 401 11.61 -10.08 14.75
CA PRO A 401 12.24 -11.15 13.99
C PRO A 401 11.28 -12.02 13.17
N ASN A 402 10.00 -12.04 13.54
CA ASN A 402 8.94 -12.76 12.82
C ASN A 402 8.40 -11.99 11.59
N GLU A 403 8.86 -10.77 11.32
CA GLU A 403 8.59 -10.14 10.04
C GLU A 403 9.30 -10.91 8.92
N THR A 404 8.72 -10.96 7.74
CA THR A 404 9.40 -11.50 6.56
C THR A 404 10.64 -10.68 6.27
N GLN A 405 11.79 -11.32 6.37
CA GLN A 405 13.09 -10.66 6.25
C GLN A 405 13.43 -10.45 4.78
N ILE A 406 13.54 -9.18 4.37
CA ILE A 406 13.94 -8.78 3.03
C ILE A 406 14.86 -7.55 3.10
N GLN A 407 15.98 -7.60 2.43
CA GLN A 407 16.95 -6.51 2.34
C GLN A 407 17.12 -6.12 0.88
N TYR A 408 16.81 -4.88 0.57
CA TYR A 408 16.92 -4.35 -0.78
C TYR A 408 18.33 -3.75 -0.99
N ASP A 409 18.81 -3.92 -2.21
CA ASP A 409 19.98 -3.27 -2.75
C ASP A 409 19.57 -2.26 -3.84
N LEU A 410 20.26 -1.14 -3.96
CA LEU A 410 19.99 -0.18 -5.01
C LEU A 410 20.71 -0.56 -6.31
N TYR A 411 19.95 -0.56 -7.38
CA TYR A 411 20.41 -0.80 -8.74
C TYR A 411 20.08 0.38 -9.64
N ARG A 412 20.78 0.52 -10.73
CA ARG A 412 20.39 1.40 -11.84
C ARG A 412 20.31 0.62 -13.12
N VAL A 413 19.39 0.99 -14.01
CA VAL A 413 19.19 0.41 -15.34
C VAL A 413 18.98 1.53 -16.35
N PRO A 414 19.59 1.47 -17.57
CA PRO A 414 19.29 2.41 -18.63
C PRO A 414 17.81 2.34 -19.01
N PHE A 415 17.19 3.48 -19.33
CA PHE A 415 15.80 3.47 -19.81
C PHE A 415 15.73 3.23 -21.33
N ASN A 416 16.54 3.92 -22.13
CA ASN A 416 16.67 3.75 -23.57
C ASN A 416 15.31 3.71 -24.31
N ASP A 417 14.42 4.65 -24.06
CA ASP A 417 13.03 4.66 -24.58
C ASP A 417 12.27 3.35 -24.28
N GLY A 418 12.43 2.81 -23.09
CA GLY A 418 11.79 1.59 -22.63
C GLY A 418 12.45 0.29 -23.12
N ARG A 419 13.57 0.34 -23.84
CA ARG A 419 14.34 -0.85 -24.22
C ARG A 419 15.19 -1.40 -23.08
N GLY A 420 15.37 -0.62 -22.03
CA GLY A 420 16.11 -1.04 -20.84
C GLY A 420 17.59 -1.30 -21.11
N GLY A 421 18.16 -2.23 -20.35
CA GLY A 421 19.55 -2.64 -20.44
C GLY A 421 19.97 -3.52 -19.27
N THR A 422 21.27 -3.68 -19.05
CA THR A 422 21.80 -4.41 -17.89
C THR A 422 21.65 -3.55 -16.63
N ALA A 423 21.03 -4.12 -15.59
CA ALA A 423 20.97 -3.47 -14.28
C ALA A 423 22.32 -3.65 -13.56
N GLU A 424 22.83 -2.55 -13.00
CA GLU A 424 24.09 -2.51 -12.26
C GLU A 424 23.84 -2.13 -10.81
N PRO A 425 24.44 -2.83 -9.81
CA PRO A 425 24.34 -2.45 -8.42
C PRO A 425 25.08 -1.12 -8.18
N ILE A 426 24.50 -0.27 -7.31
CA ILE A 426 25.14 0.99 -6.91
C ILE A 426 26.08 0.69 -5.75
N VAL A 427 27.39 0.79 -6.00
CA VAL A 427 28.42 0.61 -4.99
C VAL A 427 28.16 1.57 -3.81
N GLY A 428 28.24 1.05 -2.58
CA GLY A 428 27.92 1.76 -1.34
C GLY A 428 26.46 1.70 -0.90
N ALA A 429 25.54 1.45 -1.82
CA ALA A 429 24.11 1.27 -1.55
C ALA A 429 23.62 -0.13 -1.93
N SER A 430 24.52 -1.08 -2.10
CA SER A 430 24.25 -2.48 -2.42
C SER A 430 25.22 -3.39 -1.70
N HIS A 431 24.76 -4.62 -1.38
CA HIS A 431 25.55 -5.70 -0.78
C HIS A 431 26.25 -5.30 0.54
N ASN A 432 25.63 -4.45 1.33
CA ASN A 432 26.14 -3.92 2.59
C ASN A 432 25.47 -4.54 3.83
N GLY A 433 24.63 -5.57 3.65
CA GLY A 433 23.92 -6.25 4.72
C GLY A 433 22.76 -5.45 5.35
N MET A 434 22.34 -4.39 4.68
CA MET A 434 21.24 -3.54 5.10
C MET A 434 20.19 -3.48 3.99
N SER A 435 18.99 -3.05 4.33
CA SER A 435 17.94 -2.74 3.37
C SER A 435 18.08 -1.30 2.90
N ASN A 436 18.40 -1.10 1.63
CA ASN A 436 18.59 0.21 1.00
C ASN A 436 17.41 0.45 0.03
N ASN A 437 16.60 1.47 0.30
CA ASN A 437 15.33 1.65 -0.40
C ASN A 437 14.97 3.14 -0.55
N PHE A 438 13.88 3.42 -1.27
CA PHE A 438 13.35 4.75 -1.49
C PHE A 438 14.42 5.74 -1.98
N PRO A 439 15.09 5.46 -3.12
CA PRO A 439 16.09 6.37 -3.66
C PRO A 439 15.47 7.65 -4.21
N LYS A 440 16.19 8.76 -4.16
CA LYS A 440 15.90 10.01 -4.89
C LYS A 440 17.19 10.55 -5.48
N VAL A 441 17.20 10.80 -6.78
CA VAL A 441 18.35 11.39 -7.48
C VAL A 441 18.29 12.90 -7.36
N SER A 442 19.41 13.54 -7.03
CA SER A 442 19.47 15.01 -6.97
C SER A 442 19.23 15.64 -8.36
N PRO A 443 18.63 16.84 -8.45
CA PRO A 443 18.30 17.48 -9.73
C PRO A 443 19.51 17.70 -10.65
N ASP A 444 20.72 17.84 -10.09
CA ASP A 444 21.98 17.93 -10.84
C ASP A 444 22.56 16.56 -11.27
N GLY A 445 21.86 15.46 -10.91
CA GLY A 445 22.25 14.10 -11.26
C GLY A 445 23.48 13.56 -10.53
N ARG A 446 24.06 14.28 -9.54
CA ARG A 446 25.32 13.88 -8.91
C ARG A 446 25.17 12.95 -7.71
N TRP A 447 24.06 13.03 -7.01
CA TRP A 447 23.83 12.38 -5.75
C TRP A 447 22.57 11.52 -5.77
N ILE A 448 22.58 10.45 -5.01
CA ILE A 448 21.38 9.67 -4.65
C ILE A 448 21.28 9.71 -3.13
N VAL A 449 20.15 10.23 -2.62
CA VAL A 449 19.75 10.05 -1.23
C VAL A 449 18.80 8.87 -1.14
N PHE A 450 18.97 8.03 -0.12
CA PHE A 450 18.17 6.83 0.08
C PHE A 450 17.98 6.55 1.57
N VAL A 451 16.99 5.71 1.86
CA VAL A 451 16.75 5.19 3.21
C VAL A 451 17.53 3.89 3.41
N GLN A 452 18.18 3.76 4.55
CA GLN A 452 18.79 2.52 5.00
C GLN A 452 18.18 2.07 6.33
N CYS A 453 17.79 0.80 6.42
CA CYS A 453 17.25 0.16 7.63
C CYS A 453 17.67 -1.33 7.68
N HIS A 454 17.33 -2.05 8.76
CA HIS A 454 17.72 -3.46 8.89
C HIS A 454 16.85 -4.38 8.02
N ASN A 455 15.55 -4.10 7.89
CA ASN A 455 14.60 -4.97 7.19
C ASN A 455 13.50 -4.18 6.49
N GLY A 456 13.04 -4.67 5.34
CA GLY A 456 11.91 -4.09 4.60
C GLY A 456 12.17 -2.67 4.12
N GLN A 457 11.10 -1.87 4.03
CA GLN A 457 11.15 -0.47 3.65
C GLN A 457 10.01 0.32 4.29
N LEU A 458 10.04 1.65 4.16
CA LEU A 458 9.04 2.59 4.66
C LEU A 458 8.72 2.45 6.16
N MET A 459 8.37 3.51 6.83
CA MET A 459 7.85 3.51 8.22
C MET A 459 8.71 2.71 9.22
N ARG A 460 10.02 2.54 8.95
CA ARG A 460 10.91 1.75 9.82
C ARG A 460 11.42 2.60 10.99
N PRO A 461 11.36 2.10 12.24
CA PRO A 461 11.86 2.85 13.41
C PRO A 461 13.33 3.23 13.32
N ASP A 462 14.13 2.38 12.70
CA ASP A 462 15.58 2.47 12.55
C ASP A 462 16.03 3.09 11.22
N SER A 463 15.09 3.60 10.41
CA SER A 463 15.43 4.16 9.10
C SER A 463 16.24 5.45 9.22
N LEU A 464 17.32 5.51 8.44
CA LEU A 464 18.25 6.62 8.36
C LEU A 464 18.48 7.03 6.90
N LEU A 465 18.66 8.31 6.66
CA LEU A 465 19.00 8.84 5.35
C LEU A 465 20.50 8.74 5.11
N TYR A 466 20.86 8.21 3.97
CA TYR A 466 22.21 8.12 3.45
C TYR A 466 22.31 8.82 2.09
N ILE A 467 23.50 9.22 1.72
CA ILE A 467 23.81 9.82 0.42
C ILE A 467 24.99 9.10 -0.21
N VAL A 468 24.91 8.86 -1.52
CA VAL A 468 25.96 8.22 -2.30
C VAL A 468 26.10 8.96 -3.65
N PRO A 469 27.32 9.05 -4.25
CA PRO A 469 27.44 9.55 -5.61
C PRO A 469 26.58 8.72 -6.58
N SER A 470 25.95 9.34 -7.57
CA SER A 470 25.09 8.64 -8.54
C SER A 470 25.85 7.59 -9.38
N GLY A 471 27.16 7.75 -9.52
CA GLY A 471 28.06 6.75 -10.11
C GLY A 471 28.45 5.60 -9.18
N GLY A 472 28.01 5.61 -7.92
CA GLY A 472 28.45 4.70 -6.87
C GLY A 472 29.70 5.22 -6.13
N GLY A 473 30.02 4.63 -4.98
CA GLY A 473 31.14 5.02 -4.12
C GLY A 473 30.80 4.89 -2.65
N ASP A 474 31.47 5.63 -1.78
CA ASP A 474 31.22 5.58 -0.34
C ASP A 474 29.89 6.24 0.02
N ALA A 475 28.97 5.47 0.57
CA ALA A 475 27.74 5.98 1.12
C ALA A 475 28.00 6.64 2.49
N ARG A 476 27.44 7.81 2.70
CA ARG A 476 27.57 8.59 3.93
C ARG A 476 26.23 8.82 4.59
N ARG A 477 26.16 8.63 5.89
CA ARG A 477 25.00 8.97 6.69
C ARG A 477 24.85 10.49 6.75
N LEU A 478 23.64 11.00 6.49
CA LEU A 478 23.36 12.44 6.58
C LEU A 478 23.33 12.91 8.04
N THR A 479 23.90 14.09 8.30
CA THR A 479 23.85 14.76 9.60
C THR A 479 22.43 15.18 9.98
N ALA A 480 21.55 15.33 9.00
CA ALA A 480 20.16 15.67 9.16
C ALA A 480 19.32 14.61 9.90
N ASN A 481 19.81 13.37 10.01
CA ASN A 481 19.06 12.30 10.62
C ASN A 481 18.58 12.60 12.04
N THR A 482 17.33 12.39 12.28
CA THR A 482 16.69 12.48 13.59
C THR A 482 16.64 11.11 14.29
N PRO A 483 16.33 11.04 15.59
CA PRO A 483 16.40 9.78 16.35
C PRO A 483 15.51 8.64 15.87
N LEU A 484 14.35 8.93 15.26
CA LEU A 484 13.37 7.91 14.87
C LEU A 484 12.78 8.19 13.50
N MET A 485 12.75 7.16 12.65
CA MET A 485 12.14 7.16 11.33
C MET A 485 12.50 8.41 10.52
N ASN A 486 13.38 8.25 9.55
CA ASN A 486 13.72 9.28 8.57
C ASN A 486 13.40 8.72 7.18
N SER A 487 12.35 9.21 6.53
CA SER A 487 11.87 8.66 5.27
C SER A 487 11.09 9.68 4.45
N TRP A 488 10.59 9.27 3.27
CA TRP A 488 9.81 10.10 2.37
C TRP A 488 10.47 11.43 2.05
N HIS A 489 11.68 11.36 1.56
CA HIS A 489 12.48 12.53 1.26
C HIS A 489 12.34 12.95 -0.21
N SER A 490 12.50 14.26 -0.47
CA SER A 490 12.48 14.87 -1.79
C SER A 490 13.46 16.05 -1.87
N PHE A 491 14.14 16.20 -3.00
CA PHE A 491 14.99 17.36 -3.26
C PHE A 491 14.18 18.57 -3.75
N SER A 492 14.58 19.77 -3.32
CA SER A 492 14.14 21.00 -3.98
C SER A 492 14.65 21.06 -5.43
N PRO A 493 13.98 21.78 -6.36
CA PRO A 493 14.40 21.83 -7.77
C PRO A 493 15.84 22.32 -7.99
N ASN A 494 16.36 23.16 -7.11
CA ASN A 494 17.76 23.62 -7.16
C ASN A 494 18.76 22.63 -6.52
N GLY A 495 18.28 21.51 -5.96
CA GLY A 495 19.11 20.48 -5.33
C GLY A 495 19.80 20.89 -4.02
N ARG A 496 19.43 22.05 -3.44
CA ARG A 496 20.06 22.61 -2.23
C ARG A 496 19.36 22.24 -0.95
N TRP A 497 18.11 21.83 -1.04
CA TRP A 497 17.30 21.45 0.10
C TRP A 497 16.74 20.07 -0.06
N LEU A 498 16.68 19.36 1.06
CA LEU A 498 16.02 18.05 1.15
C LEU A 498 14.96 18.12 2.24
N VAL A 499 13.70 17.89 1.86
CA VAL A 499 12.58 17.70 2.79
C VAL A 499 12.44 16.22 3.13
N PHE A 500 12.04 15.90 4.36
CA PHE A 500 11.74 14.53 4.78
C PHE A 500 10.79 14.48 5.98
N SER A 501 10.20 13.33 6.22
CA SER A 501 9.33 13.07 7.39
C SER A 501 10.04 12.31 8.48
N SER A 502 9.72 12.63 9.76
CA SER A 502 10.24 11.93 10.94
C SER A 502 9.24 11.86 12.08
N LYS A 503 9.37 10.83 12.92
CA LYS A 503 8.61 10.62 14.18
C LYS A 503 9.43 10.97 15.44
N ALA A 504 10.48 11.77 15.31
CA ALA A 504 11.40 12.06 16.41
C ALA A 504 10.76 12.74 17.62
N ARG A 505 9.80 13.63 17.38
CA ARG A 505 9.17 14.46 18.45
C ARG A 505 7.80 13.98 18.89
N SER A 506 7.13 13.14 18.08
CA SER A 506 5.75 12.74 18.32
C SER A 506 5.49 11.33 17.75
N PHE A 507 4.34 10.75 18.05
CA PHE A 507 3.80 9.59 17.33
C PHE A 507 3.47 9.92 15.87
N TYR A 508 3.14 11.17 15.61
CA TYR A 508 2.76 11.70 14.32
C TYR A 508 4.01 12.17 13.57
N THR A 509 4.13 11.82 12.30
CA THR A 509 5.22 12.29 11.45
C THR A 509 5.15 13.80 11.28
N GLN A 510 6.30 14.45 11.39
CA GLN A 510 6.49 15.88 11.18
C GLN A 510 7.46 16.10 10.02
N MET A 511 7.36 17.26 9.38
CA MET A 511 8.17 17.63 8.23
C MET A 511 9.43 18.37 8.63
N TYR A 512 10.56 17.88 8.16
CA TYR A 512 11.88 18.44 8.40
C TYR A 512 12.55 18.86 7.10
N LEU A 513 13.45 19.83 7.17
CA LEU A 513 14.21 20.35 6.05
C LEU A 513 15.69 20.36 6.42
N THR A 514 16.58 20.09 5.46
CA THR A 514 18.03 20.21 5.61
C THR A 514 18.65 20.80 4.36
N HIS A 515 19.69 21.60 4.55
CA HIS A 515 20.51 22.10 3.44
C HIS A 515 21.50 21.02 2.99
N ILE A 516 21.66 20.86 1.69
CA ILE A 516 22.64 19.96 1.05
C ILE A 516 23.64 20.82 0.27
N ASP A 517 24.91 20.73 0.63
CA ASP A 517 25.96 21.44 -0.10
C ASP A 517 26.36 20.73 -1.41
N GLN A 518 27.25 21.35 -2.17
CA GLN A 518 27.73 20.79 -3.45
C GLN A 518 28.52 19.47 -3.28
N GLN A 519 29.05 19.24 -2.10
CA GLN A 519 29.78 18.01 -1.74
C GLN A 519 28.87 16.93 -1.17
N GLY A 520 27.54 17.18 -1.13
CA GLY A 520 26.55 16.27 -0.58
C GLY A 520 26.55 16.19 0.95
N ASN A 521 27.11 17.19 1.67
CA ASN A 521 26.99 17.23 3.12
C ASN A 521 25.66 17.87 3.50
N SER A 522 25.02 17.35 4.54
CA SER A 522 23.78 17.89 5.08
C SER A 522 24.02 18.69 6.34
N SER A 523 23.25 19.76 6.54
CA SER A 523 23.13 20.42 7.84
C SER A 523 22.30 19.60 8.81
N PRO A 524 22.34 19.86 10.13
CA PRO A 524 21.30 19.37 11.04
C PRO A 524 19.91 19.78 10.59
N ALA A 525 18.93 18.89 10.79
CA ALA A 525 17.56 19.12 10.36
C ALA A 525 16.88 20.25 11.12
N ILE A 526 16.12 21.06 10.39
CA ILE A 526 15.20 22.05 10.95
C ILE A 526 13.76 21.61 10.76
N LEU A 527 12.89 21.91 11.71
CA LEU A 527 11.46 21.60 11.65
C LEU A 527 10.73 22.66 10.83
N ILE A 528 9.88 22.25 9.88
CA ILE A 528 8.89 23.14 9.26
C ILE A 528 7.66 23.15 10.16
N GLU A 529 7.57 24.19 11.00
CA GLU A 529 6.50 24.32 11.98
C GLU A 529 5.14 24.56 11.32
N ASN A 530 4.05 24.23 12.04
CA ASN A 530 2.67 24.45 11.60
C ASN A 530 2.31 23.86 10.22
N SER A 531 3.00 22.77 9.84
CA SER A 531 2.64 22.04 8.63
C SER A 531 1.26 21.38 8.76
N THR A 532 0.91 20.88 9.95
CA THR A 532 -0.39 20.30 10.27
C THR A 532 -0.70 20.43 11.76
N ALA A 533 -1.89 19.97 12.21
CA ALA A 533 -2.21 19.89 13.61
C ALA A 533 -1.37 18.81 14.33
N ALA A 534 -1.21 18.94 15.66
CA ALA A 534 -0.33 18.07 16.44
C ALA A 534 -0.76 16.59 16.46
N ASN A 535 -2.05 16.33 16.25
CA ASN A 535 -2.65 14.99 16.14
C ASN A 535 -2.87 14.53 14.68
N ARG A 536 -2.11 15.08 13.73
CA ARG A 536 -2.11 14.68 12.32
C ARG A 536 -0.68 14.42 11.86
N ALA A 537 -0.51 13.57 10.87
CA ALA A 537 0.77 13.12 10.36
C ALA A 537 1.06 13.68 8.97
N VAL A 538 2.27 14.17 8.73
CA VAL A 538 2.78 14.57 7.42
C VAL A 538 3.39 13.36 6.72
N ASN A 539 2.82 12.93 5.61
CA ASN A 539 3.31 11.82 4.81
C ASN A 539 3.69 12.30 3.40
N LEU A 540 4.73 11.68 2.83
CA LEU A 540 5.16 11.86 1.44
C LEU A 540 5.37 13.34 1.05
N PRO A 541 6.14 14.14 1.81
CA PRO A 541 6.43 15.49 1.37
C PRO A 541 7.28 15.47 0.10
N GLU A 542 6.82 16.16 -0.94
CA GLU A 542 7.50 16.25 -2.22
C GLU A 542 7.52 17.70 -2.71
N PHE A 543 8.70 18.19 -3.15
CA PHE A 543 8.80 19.50 -3.78
C PHE A 543 8.16 19.49 -5.15
N VAL A 544 7.38 20.52 -5.43
CA VAL A 544 6.77 20.74 -6.74
C VAL A 544 7.39 21.96 -7.38
N ASN A 545 7.99 21.78 -8.56
CA ASN A 545 8.63 22.86 -9.31
C ASN A 545 7.57 23.81 -9.91
N THR A 546 6.90 24.57 -9.05
CA THR A 546 5.85 25.54 -9.39
C THR A 546 5.93 26.75 -8.43
N ASP A 547 5.16 27.76 -8.72
CA ASP A 547 5.00 28.92 -7.83
C ASP A 547 4.23 28.54 -6.54
N GLU A 548 4.31 29.40 -5.54
CA GLU A 548 3.66 29.21 -4.24
C GLU A 548 2.12 29.03 -4.33
N ASN A 549 1.50 29.55 -5.39
CA ASN A 549 0.08 29.44 -5.70
C ASN A 549 -0.18 28.62 -6.98
N GLY A 550 0.78 27.81 -7.40
CA GLY A 550 0.68 27.03 -8.64
C GLY A 550 -0.38 25.92 -8.58
N ILE A 551 -0.77 25.50 -7.36
CA ILE A 551 -1.91 24.60 -7.11
C ILE A 551 -2.74 25.22 -5.98
N GLU A 552 -3.96 25.63 -6.27
CA GLU A 552 -4.92 26.14 -5.27
C GLU A 552 -5.98 25.11 -4.90
N GLU A 553 -6.47 24.36 -5.89
CA GLU A 553 -7.52 23.38 -5.67
C GLU A 553 -7.35 22.16 -6.60
N ILE A 554 -7.56 20.99 -6.06
CA ILE A 554 -7.67 19.73 -6.81
C ILE A 554 -9.05 19.16 -6.55
N ARG A 555 -9.85 18.97 -7.60
CA ARG A 555 -11.14 18.27 -7.58
C ARG A 555 -10.99 16.94 -8.27
N VAL A 556 -11.69 15.92 -7.78
CA VAL A 556 -11.63 14.57 -8.35
C VAL A 556 -13.04 14.06 -8.67
N PRO A 557 -13.72 14.60 -9.72
CA PRO A 557 -15.03 14.14 -10.14
C PRO A 557 -15.10 12.65 -10.44
N ALA A 558 -14.00 12.04 -10.91
CA ALA A 558 -13.90 10.61 -11.17
C ALA A 558 -14.35 9.75 -9.97
N VAL A 559 -14.00 10.13 -8.74
CA VAL A 559 -14.35 9.33 -7.54
C VAL A 559 -15.83 9.41 -7.16
N ASN A 560 -16.58 10.39 -7.63
CA ASN A 560 -18.03 10.45 -7.40
C ASN A 560 -18.75 9.29 -8.07
N GLN A 561 -18.31 8.93 -9.28
CA GLN A 561 -18.84 7.77 -9.98
C GLN A 561 -18.41 6.46 -9.29
N TYR A 562 -17.17 6.37 -8.80
CA TYR A 562 -16.70 5.20 -8.05
C TYR A 562 -17.52 4.95 -6.79
N LYS A 563 -17.91 6.01 -6.08
CA LYS A 563 -18.84 5.91 -4.96
C LYS A 563 -20.20 5.36 -5.36
N MET A 564 -20.76 5.80 -6.50
CA MET A 564 -22.03 5.27 -7.02
C MET A 564 -21.90 3.78 -7.37
N ILE A 565 -20.80 3.37 -8.00
CA ILE A 565 -20.54 1.97 -8.32
C ILE A 565 -20.49 1.14 -7.03
N ASP A 566 -19.75 1.58 -6.00
CA ASP A 566 -19.69 0.89 -4.71
C ASP A 566 -21.05 0.82 -4.00
N GLU A 567 -21.86 1.88 -4.08
CA GLU A 567 -23.22 1.93 -3.53
C GLU A 567 -24.12 0.92 -4.23
N ALA A 568 -24.08 0.86 -5.56
CA ALA A 568 -24.86 -0.10 -6.34
C ALA A 568 -24.47 -1.56 -6.00
N MET A 569 -23.19 -1.88 -5.94
CA MET A 569 -22.69 -3.20 -5.53
C MET A 569 -23.14 -3.58 -4.11
N GLN A 570 -23.08 -2.63 -3.15
CA GLN A 570 -23.57 -2.87 -1.78
C GLN A 570 -25.09 -3.10 -1.73
N LEU A 571 -25.87 -2.44 -2.57
CA LEU A 571 -27.33 -2.67 -2.69
C LEU A 571 -27.61 -4.06 -3.24
N GLU A 572 -26.84 -4.53 -4.23
CA GLU A 572 -26.94 -5.91 -4.73
C GLU A 572 -26.64 -6.94 -3.64
N GLU A 573 -25.57 -6.75 -2.86
CA GLU A 573 -25.25 -7.62 -1.70
C GLU A 573 -26.37 -7.64 -0.65
N LYS A 574 -27.04 -6.50 -0.43
CA LYS A 574 -28.20 -6.38 0.47
C LYS A 574 -29.48 -6.95 -0.10
N LYS A 575 -29.46 -7.45 -1.35
CA LYS A 575 -30.63 -7.94 -2.08
C LYS A 575 -31.68 -6.86 -2.33
N GLU A 576 -31.24 -5.65 -2.66
CA GLU A 576 -32.03 -4.49 -3.04
C GLU A 576 -31.81 -4.13 -4.53
N PRO A 577 -32.14 -5.04 -5.49
CA PRO A 577 -31.74 -4.93 -6.89
C PRO A 577 -32.37 -3.73 -7.62
N ASP A 578 -33.62 -3.35 -7.28
CA ASP A 578 -34.29 -2.21 -7.92
C ASP A 578 -33.56 -0.90 -7.63
N GLN A 579 -33.09 -0.72 -6.39
CA GLN A 579 -32.32 0.47 -6.00
C GLN A 579 -30.94 0.45 -6.67
N ALA A 580 -30.28 -0.71 -6.72
CA ALA A 580 -29.01 -0.88 -7.41
C ALA A 580 -29.11 -0.50 -8.89
N LEU A 581 -30.18 -0.95 -9.58
CA LEU A 581 -30.40 -0.62 -10.98
C LEU A 581 -30.47 0.90 -11.23
N GLU A 582 -31.16 1.66 -10.37
CA GLU A 582 -31.22 3.11 -10.49
C GLU A 582 -29.86 3.78 -10.28
N ILE A 583 -29.07 3.29 -9.32
CA ILE A 583 -27.71 3.81 -9.11
C ILE A 583 -26.80 3.47 -10.30
N TRP A 584 -26.88 2.25 -10.87
CA TRP A 584 -26.16 1.88 -12.08
C TRP A 584 -26.50 2.78 -13.27
N LYS A 585 -27.79 3.09 -13.50
CA LYS A 585 -28.23 4.04 -14.54
C LYS A 585 -27.62 5.43 -14.33
N ASN A 586 -27.61 5.92 -13.09
CA ASN A 586 -27.02 7.20 -12.76
C ASN A 586 -25.50 7.21 -12.96
N ALA A 587 -24.81 6.12 -12.61
CA ALA A 587 -23.37 5.97 -12.82
C ALA A 587 -23.01 6.01 -14.32
N VAL A 588 -23.76 5.30 -15.17
CA VAL A 588 -23.60 5.34 -16.64
C VAL A 588 -23.96 6.70 -17.23
N ALA A 589 -24.98 7.38 -16.69
CA ALA A 589 -25.35 8.73 -17.14
C ALA A 589 -24.27 9.77 -16.81
N LEU A 590 -23.57 9.60 -15.66
CA LEU A 590 -22.48 10.47 -15.24
C LEU A 590 -21.25 10.31 -16.14
N ASP A 591 -20.88 9.08 -16.47
CA ASP A 591 -19.81 8.77 -17.43
C ASP A 591 -20.15 7.52 -18.24
N PRO A 592 -20.61 7.67 -19.48
CA PRO A 592 -20.92 6.56 -20.38
C PRO A 592 -19.71 5.74 -20.82
N GLU A 593 -18.49 6.26 -20.65
CA GLU A 593 -17.25 5.60 -21.04
C GLU A 593 -16.59 4.85 -19.86
N ASN A 594 -17.30 4.65 -18.75
CA ASN A 594 -16.82 3.83 -17.66
C ASN A 594 -17.18 2.36 -17.86
N GLU A 595 -16.18 1.50 -18.06
CA GLU A 595 -16.36 0.06 -18.28
C GLU A 595 -17.13 -0.63 -17.16
N LYS A 596 -16.75 -0.37 -15.89
CA LYS A 596 -17.38 -1.02 -14.72
C LYS A 596 -18.85 -0.63 -14.56
N ALA A 597 -19.18 0.65 -14.81
CA ALA A 597 -20.57 1.11 -14.77
C ALA A 597 -21.40 0.47 -15.90
N GLN A 598 -20.85 0.38 -17.12
CA GLN A 598 -21.51 -0.29 -18.24
C GLN A 598 -21.73 -1.78 -17.96
N ASN A 599 -20.72 -2.49 -17.41
CA ASN A 599 -20.85 -3.89 -17.01
C ASN A 599 -21.93 -4.07 -15.94
N GLY A 600 -21.84 -3.29 -14.83
CA GLY A 600 -22.80 -3.38 -13.72
C GLY A 600 -24.24 -3.13 -14.17
N LEU A 601 -24.45 -2.09 -15.00
CA LEU A 601 -25.77 -1.84 -15.57
C LEU A 601 -26.24 -2.99 -16.47
N GLY A 602 -25.34 -3.54 -17.31
CA GLY A 602 -25.66 -4.68 -18.17
C GLY A 602 -26.08 -5.92 -17.37
N VAL A 603 -25.36 -6.24 -16.30
CA VAL A 603 -25.71 -7.36 -15.40
C VAL A 603 -27.02 -7.10 -14.68
N SER A 604 -27.20 -5.90 -14.14
CA SER A 604 -28.43 -5.53 -13.42
C SER A 604 -29.66 -5.57 -14.33
N LEU A 605 -29.58 -5.06 -15.57
CA LEU A 605 -30.66 -5.17 -16.56
C LEU A 605 -31.04 -6.62 -16.90
N TYR A 606 -30.02 -7.50 -17.04
CA TYR A 606 -30.27 -8.92 -17.28
C TYR A 606 -31.08 -9.56 -16.16
N LEU A 607 -30.70 -9.28 -14.91
CA LEU A 607 -31.42 -9.80 -13.73
C LEU A 607 -32.84 -9.27 -13.62
N HIS A 608 -33.15 -8.09 -14.23
CA HIS A 608 -34.50 -7.51 -14.32
C HIS A 608 -35.25 -7.94 -15.59
N GLY A 609 -34.67 -8.82 -16.40
CA GLY A 609 -35.33 -9.35 -17.61
C GLY A 609 -35.19 -8.48 -18.86
N ASP A 610 -34.48 -7.37 -18.81
CA ASP A 610 -34.13 -6.56 -19.99
C ASP A 610 -32.87 -7.09 -20.66
N VAL A 611 -33.04 -8.15 -21.45
CA VAL A 611 -31.94 -8.86 -22.14
C VAL A 611 -31.28 -7.98 -23.20
N ASP A 612 -32.08 -7.24 -23.99
CA ASP A 612 -31.56 -6.39 -25.06
C ASP A 612 -30.73 -5.23 -24.52
N GLY A 613 -31.26 -4.55 -23.49
CA GLY A 613 -30.53 -3.50 -22.78
C GLY A 613 -29.23 -4.01 -22.16
N SER A 614 -29.28 -5.20 -21.55
CA SER A 614 -28.08 -5.88 -21.00
C SER A 614 -27.00 -6.07 -22.05
N PHE A 615 -27.33 -6.69 -23.17
CA PHE A 615 -26.36 -6.96 -24.24
C PHE A 615 -25.78 -5.68 -24.85
N GLN A 616 -26.57 -4.61 -24.94
CA GLN A 616 -26.09 -3.31 -25.39
C GLN A 616 -25.03 -2.75 -24.45
N HIS A 617 -25.30 -2.75 -23.14
CA HIS A 617 -24.36 -2.21 -22.13
C HIS A 617 -23.10 -3.09 -21.98
N LEU A 618 -23.22 -4.42 -22.03
CA LEU A 618 -22.06 -5.31 -22.02
C LEU A 618 -21.17 -5.14 -23.27
N ARG A 619 -21.77 -4.94 -24.47
CA ARG A 619 -21.01 -4.60 -25.67
C ARG A 619 -20.35 -3.22 -25.58
N ASN A 620 -20.99 -2.25 -24.94
CA ASN A 620 -20.35 -0.96 -24.65
C ASN A 620 -19.16 -1.13 -23.72
N ALA A 621 -19.27 -1.95 -22.68
CA ALA A 621 -18.15 -2.27 -21.80
C ALA A 621 -16.98 -2.90 -22.56
N LEU A 622 -17.25 -3.83 -23.49
CA LEU A 622 -16.24 -4.44 -24.37
C LEU A 622 -15.67 -3.46 -25.40
N ARG A 623 -16.47 -2.50 -25.90
CA ARG A 623 -15.95 -1.43 -26.76
C ARG A 623 -14.94 -0.56 -26.02
N ILE A 624 -15.20 -0.26 -24.75
CA ILE A 624 -14.32 0.53 -23.88
C ILE A 624 -13.05 -0.29 -23.53
N ASN A 625 -13.23 -1.54 -23.15
CA ASN A 625 -12.13 -2.45 -22.82
C ASN A 625 -12.27 -3.79 -23.57
N PRO A 626 -11.69 -3.90 -24.78
CA PRO A 626 -11.78 -5.12 -25.58
C PRO A 626 -11.03 -6.33 -25.01
N LEU A 627 -10.23 -6.16 -23.95
CA LEU A 627 -9.47 -7.22 -23.30
C LEU A 627 -10.06 -7.62 -21.93
N SER A 628 -11.27 -7.18 -21.62
CA SER A 628 -11.95 -7.52 -20.38
C SER A 628 -12.43 -8.96 -20.38
N VAL A 629 -11.71 -9.84 -19.73
CA VAL A 629 -12.09 -11.25 -19.54
C VAL A 629 -13.48 -11.36 -18.91
N GLN A 630 -13.75 -10.52 -17.91
CA GLN A 630 -15.04 -10.53 -17.21
C GLN A 630 -16.21 -10.18 -18.13
N ASN A 631 -16.06 -9.14 -18.98
CA ASN A 631 -17.13 -8.73 -19.88
C ASN A 631 -17.39 -9.76 -20.98
N HIS A 632 -16.34 -10.36 -21.55
CA HIS A 632 -16.49 -11.46 -22.50
C HIS A 632 -17.17 -12.67 -21.87
N PHE A 633 -16.75 -13.06 -20.68
CA PHE A 633 -17.34 -14.18 -19.94
C PHE A 633 -18.83 -13.93 -19.63
N VAL A 634 -19.17 -12.77 -19.05
CA VAL A 634 -20.55 -12.43 -18.69
C VAL A 634 -21.45 -12.37 -19.92
N LEU A 635 -21.00 -11.71 -20.98
CA LEU A 635 -21.77 -11.62 -22.23
C LEU A 635 -21.99 -13.01 -22.84
N GLY A 636 -20.93 -13.83 -22.95
CA GLY A 636 -21.02 -15.18 -23.48
C GLY A 636 -21.92 -16.07 -22.63
N LYS A 637 -21.79 -16.00 -21.29
CA LYS A 637 -22.66 -16.72 -20.37
C LYS A 637 -24.13 -16.33 -20.53
N PHE A 638 -24.46 -15.03 -20.59
CA PHE A 638 -25.83 -14.57 -20.75
C PHE A 638 -26.41 -14.93 -22.11
N MET A 639 -25.61 -14.91 -23.19
CA MET A 639 -26.02 -15.42 -24.50
C MET A 639 -26.33 -16.92 -24.45
N LEU A 640 -25.50 -17.70 -23.77
CA LEU A 640 -25.74 -19.14 -23.58
C LEU A 640 -27.05 -19.38 -22.80
N ASP A 641 -27.26 -18.65 -21.71
CA ASP A 641 -28.48 -18.75 -20.88
C ASP A 641 -29.76 -18.40 -21.68
N GLN A 642 -29.63 -17.58 -22.76
CA GLN A 642 -30.71 -17.27 -23.70
C GLN A 642 -30.79 -18.25 -24.90
N GLY A 643 -30.01 -19.34 -24.88
CA GLY A 643 -30.02 -20.31 -25.98
C GLY A 643 -29.21 -19.92 -27.21
N HIS A 644 -28.43 -18.84 -27.15
CA HIS A 644 -27.62 -18.34 -28.26
C HIS A 644 -26.21 -18.91 -28.28
N ALA A 645 -26.07 -20.22 -28.21
CA ALA A 645 -24.77 -20.90 -28.06
C ALA A 645 -23.74 -20.53 -29.15
N GLU A 646 -24.18 -20.40 -30.42
CA GLU A 646 -23.28 -20.00 -31.51
C GLU A 646 -22.70 -18.58 -31.34
N GLN A 647 -23.45 -17.67 -30.71
CA GLN A 647 -23.02 -16.31 -30.44
C GLN A 647 -22.20 -16.24 -29.15
N ALA A 648 -22.47 -17.10 -28.18
CA ALA A 648 -21.75 -17.21 -26.91
C ALA A 648 -20.30 -17.69 -27.11
N LEU A 649 -20.10 -18.63 -28.07
CA LEU A 649 -18.82 -19.29 -28.29
C LEU A 649 -17.64 -18.33 -28.50
N PRO A 650 -17.67 -17.37 -29.45
CA PRO A 650 -16.54 -16.47 -29.68
C PRO A 650 -16.19 -15.59 -28.47
N GLU A 651 -17.20 -15.22 -27.68
CA GLU A 651 -16.97 -14.41 -26.47
C GLU A 651 -16.25 -15.24 -25.40
N LEU A 652 -16.71 -16.47 -25.16
CA LEU A 652 -16.09 -17.38 -24.19
C LEU A 652 -14.69 -17.83 -24.62
N GLU A 653 -14.50 -18.10 -25.93
CA GLU A 653 -13.18 -18.40 -26.49
C GLU A 653 -12.21 -17.24 -26.32
N THR A 654 -12.68 -16.01 -26.49
CA THR A 654 -11.87 -14.80 -26.24
C THR A 654 -11.51 -14.70 -24.77
N ALA A 655 -12.46 -14.92 -23.84
CA ALA A 655 -12.21 -14.90 -22.41
C ALA A 655 -11.12 -15.91 -22.01
N ILE A 656 -11.21 -17.17 -22.50
CA ILE A 656 -10.23 -18.21 -22.18
C ILE A 656 -8.88 -17.99 -22.86
N ALA A 657 -8.85 -17.37 -24.05
CA ALA A 657 -7.60 -17.01 -24.73
C ALA A 657 -6.80 -15.96 -23.95
N ILE A 658 -7.50 -14.99 -23.32
CA ILE A 658 -6.89 -13.98 -22.47
C ILE A 658 -6.48 -14.59 -21.12
N ARG A 659 -7.34 -15.47 -20.54
CA ARG A 659 -7.12 -16.12 -19.25
C ARG A 659 -7.25 -17.65 -19.31
N PRO A 660 -6.15 -18.38 -19.62
CA PRO A 660 -6.20 -19.83 -19.87
C PRO A 660 -6.61 -20.72 -18.68
N HIS A 661 -6.57 -20.21 -17.44
CA HIS A 661 -6.92 -20.93 -16.21
C HIS A 661 -8.19 -20.36 -15.55
N PHE A 662 -9.24 -20.17 -16.34
CA PHE A 662 -10.52 -19.65 -15.86
C PHE A 662 -11.56 -20.79 -15.83
N GLU A 663 -11.69 -21.46 -14.69
CA GLU A 663 -12.52 -22.63 -14.48
C GLU A 663 -13.99 -22.39 -14.91
N LEU A 664 -14.63 -21.30 -14.46
CA LEU A 664 -16.01 -20.97 -14.83
C LEU A 664 -16.20 -20.75 -16.33
N CYS A 665 -15.20 -20.26 -17.02
CA CYS A 665 -15.24 -20.08 -18.48
C CYS A 665 -15.11 -21.43 -19.20
N GLU A 666 -14.26 -22.34 -18.72
CA GLU A 666 -14.17 -23.71 -19.24
C GLU A 666 -15.49 -24.46 -19.05
N GLU A 667 -16.17 -24.31 -17.92
CA GLU A 667 -17.52 -24.86 -17.70
C GLU A 667 -18.54 -24.25 -18.67
N ALA A 668 -18.52 -22.93 -18.88
CA ALA A 668 -19.41 -22.24 -19.82
C ALA A 668 -19.15 -22.70 -21.25
N LEU A 669 -17.90 -22.88 -21.66
CA LEU A 669 -17.53 -23.44 -22.97
C LEU A 669 -18.04 -24.88 -23.11
N ALA A 670 -17.86 -25.72 -22.09
CA ALA A 670 -18.36 -27.09 -22.12
C ALA A 670 -19.88 -27.11 -22.39
N ARG A 671 -20.66 -26.34 -21.62
CA ARG A 671 -22.12 -26.21 -21.82
C ARG A 671 -22.50 -25.64 -23.18
N THR A 672 -21.69 -24.69 -23.68
CA THR A 672 -21.89 -24.11 -25.01
C THR A 672 -21.72 -25.19 -26.09
N TYR A 673 -20.70 -26.03 -25.99
CA TYR A 673 -20.47 -27.14 -26.90
C TYR A 673 -21.52 -28.24 -26.76
N GLU A 674 -22.03 -28.52 -25.57
CA GLU A 674 -23.19 -29.43 -25.36
C GLU A 674 -24.42 -28.91 -26.08
N ALA A 675 -24.78 -27.64 -25.88
CA ALA A 675 -25.88 -27.00 -26.59
C ALA A 675 -25.76 -27.04 -28.11
N MET A 676 -24.54 -27.12 -28.64
CA MET A 676 -24.22 -27.31 -30.06
C MET A 676 -24.11 -28.78 -30.47
N ALA A 677 -24.40 -29.73 -29.60
CA ALA A 677 -24.23 -31.18 -29.77
C ALA A 677 -22.81 -31.66 -30.13
N LYS A 678 -21.78 -30.88 -29.70
CA LYS A 678 -20.34 -31.13 -29.89
C LYS A 678 -19.75 -31.79 -28.66
N ASN A 679 -20.18 -33.02 -28.35
CA ASN A 679 -19.90 -33.68 -27.07
C ASN A 679 -18.41 -33.99 -26.83
N SER A 680 -17.59 -34.13 -27.89
CA SER A 680 -16.15 -34.34 -27.78
C SER A 680 -15.45 -33.10 -27.24
N GLU A 681 -15.77 -31.93 -27.80
CA GLU A 681 -15.28 -30.61 -27.40
C GLU A 681 -15.77 -30.27 -25.98
N ALA A 682 -17.06 -30.53 -25.72
CA ALA A 682 -17.64 -30.32 -24.38
C ALA A 682 -16.89 -31.14 -23.31
N LEU A 683 -16.66 -32.43 -23.55
CA LEU A 683 -15.91 -33.26 -22.62
C LEU A 683 -14.48 -32.78 -22.38
N ALA A 684 -13.83 -32.28 -23.43
CA ALA A 684 -12.49 -31.68 -23.32
C ALA A 684 -12.48 -30.43 -22.40
N HIS A 685 -13.50 -29.57 -22.49
CA HIS A 685 -13.62 -28.36 -21.65
C HIS A 685 -14.01 -28.72 -20.21
N TRP A 686 -14.91 -29.67 -19.98
CA TRP A 686 -15.22 -30.17 -18.64
C TRP A 686 -13.97 -30.73 -17.92
N ARG A 687 -13.15 -31.51 -18.63
CA ARG A 687 -11.90 -32.06 -18.08
C ARG A 687 -10.88 -30.97 -17.77
N ARG A 688 -10.82 -29.88 -18.56
CA ARG A 688 -9.96 -28.74 -18.24
C ARG A 688 -10.47 -28.00 -16.99
N ALA A 689 -11.78 -27.78 -16.86
CA ALA A 689 -12.36 -27.21 -15.67
C ALA A 689 -11.99 -28.02 -14.42
N GLN A 690 -12.11 -29.35 -14.50
CA GLN A 690 -11.71 -30.26 -13.43
C GLN A 690 -10.21 -30.27 -13.14
N LEU A 691 -9.36 -30.04 -14.16
CA LEU A 691 -7.90 -29.93 -13.96
C LEU A 691 -7.55 -28.64 -13.21
N ILE A 692 -8.28 -27.54 -13.48
CA ILE A 692 -8.10 -26.24 -12.81
C ILE A 692 -8.60 -26.29 -11.37
N ASP A 693 -9.82 -26.83 -11.17
CA ASP A 693 -10.38 -27.11 -9.83
C ASP A 693 -10.81 -28.57 -9.70
N PRO A 694 -9.95 -29.42 -9.13
CA PRO A 694 -10.28 -30.84 -8.91
C PRO A 694 -11.47 -31.08 -7.97
N ALA A 695 -11.89 -30.09 -7.18
CA ALA A 695 -13.03 -30.14 -6.27
C ALA A 695 -14.33 -29.61 -6.88
N SER A 696 -14.30 -29.07 -8.12
CA SER A 696 -15.50 -28.57 -8.80
C SER A 696 -16.55 -29.66 -8.99
N VAL A 697 -17.63 -29.54 -8.22
CA VAL A 697 -18.79 -30.46 -8.30
C VAL A 697 -19.45 -30.36 -9.68
N SER A 698 -19.53 -29.14 -10.26
CA SER A 698 -20.09 -28.91 -11.59
C SER A 698 -19.28 -29.63 -12.67
N ALA A 699 -17.94 -29.48 -12.65
CA ALA A 699 -17.05 -30.12 -13.60
C ALA A 699 -17.07 -31.65 -13.48
N MET A 700 -17.12 -32.18 -12.25
CA MET A 700 -17.28 -33.64 -12.01
C MET A 700 -18.62 -34.16 -12.56
N THR A 701 -19.73 -33.44 -12.30
CA THR A 701 -21.07 -33.86 -12.75
C THR A 701 -21.20 -33.76 -14.27
N GLY A 702 -20.76 -32.66 -14.91
CA GLY A 702 -20.78 -32.49 -16.36
C GLY A 702 -19.92 -33.54 -17.08
N THR A 703 -18.71 -33.83 -16.57
CA THR A 703 -17.85 -34.90 -17.10
C THR A 703 -18.53 -36.25 -16.99
N ALA A 704 -19.08 -36.57 -15.80
CA ALA A 704 -19.73 -37.85 -15.54
C ALA A 704 -20.98 -38.04 -16.42
N TRP A 705 -21.76 -36.98 -16.60
CA TRP A 705 -22.94 -37.02 -17.47
C TRP A 705 -22.59 -37.41 -18.90
N LEU A 706 -21.65 -36.71 -19.53
CA LEU A 706 -21.22 -37.01 -20.90
C LEU A 706 -20.58 -38.41 -21.01
N LEU A 707 -19.77 -38.83 -20.03
CA LEU A 707 -19.20 -40.17 -20.01
C LEU A 707 -20.25 -41.28 -19.85
N ALA A 708 -21.42 -40.97 -19.26
CA ALA A 708 -22.51 -41.90 -19.09
C ALA A 708 -23.50 -41.92 -20.27
N THR A 709 -23.80 -40.74 -20.86
CA THR A 709 -24.97 -40.59 -21.72
C THR A 709 -24.66 -40.20 -23.17
N ALA A 710 -23.40 -39.83 -23.51
CA ALA A 710 -23.07 -39.38 -24.85
C ALA A 710 -23.57 -40.33 -25.95
N PRO A 711 -24.14 -39.81 -27.07
CA PRO A 711 -24.58 -40.61 -28.22
C PRO A 711 -23.44 -41.40 -28.85
N ASP A 712 -22.22 -40.84 -28.85
CA ASP A 712 -21.02 -41.52 -29.34
C ASP A 712 -20.45 -42.45 -28.28
N ALA A 713 -20.51 -43.76 -28.58
CA ALA A 713 -20.02 -44.82 -27.70
C ALA A 713 -18.52 -44.71 -27.40
N SER A 714 -17.73 -44.02 -28.26
CA SER A 714 -16.30 -43.83 -28.04
C SER A 714 -15.97 -42.85 -26.91
N LEU A 715 -16.92 -42.00 -26.55
CA LEU A 715 -16.81 -41.04 -25.44
C LEU A 715 -17.23 -41.63 -24.08
N ARG A 716 -18.00 -42.74 -24.10
CA ARG A 716 -18.60 -43.28 -22.88
C ARG A 716 -17.61 -44.10 -22.06
N ASN A 717 -17.68 -43.94 -20.74
CA ASN A 717 -16.91 -44.71 -19.75
C ASN A 717 -17.66 -44.75 -18.41
N GLY A 718 -18.51 -45.74 -18.23
CA GLY A 718 -19.36 -45.86 -17.06
C GLY A 718 -18.59 -45.89 -15.73
N ALA A 719 -17.44 -46.59 -15.70
CA ALA A 719 -16.63 -46.70 -14.48
C ALA A 719 -16.01 -45.32 -14.04
N GLU A 720 -15.50 -44.56 -15.01
CA GLU A 720 -15.01 -43.19 -14.73
C GLU A 720 -16.18 -42.30 -14.33
N ALA A 721 -17.28 -42.34 -15.05
CA ALA A 721 -18.50 -41.59 -14.77
C ALA A 721 -19.02 -41.87 -13.33
N ALA A 722 -19.14 -43.13 -12.94
CA ALA A 722 -19.60 -43.49 -11.60
C ALA A 722 -18.67 -42.97 -10.49
N ARG A 723 -17.37 -43.10 -10.67
CA ARG A 723 -16.39 -42.53 -9.71
C ARG A 723 -16.52 -41.02 -9.54
N LEU A 724 -16.67 -40.26 -10.62
CA LEU A 724 -16.82 -38.79 -10.59
C LEU A 724 -18.17 -38.41 -9.97
N ALA A 725 -19.26 -39.07 -10.38
CA ALA A 725 -20.59 -38.79 -9.85
C ALA A 725 -20.72 -39.18 -8.35
N GLU A 726 -20.05 -40.25 -7.89
CA GLU A 726 -19.96 -40.61 -6.46
C GLU A 726 -19.23 -39.51 -5.66
N SER A 727 -18.15 -38.96 -6.20
CA SER A 727 -17.45 -37.84 -5.57
C SER A 727 -18.32 -36.58 -5.49
N ALA A 728 -19.03 -36.23 -6.57
CA ALA A 728 -19.95 -35.09 -6.61
C ALA A 728 -21.13 -35.30 -5.63
N ALA A 729 -21.73 -36.48 -5.59
CA ALA A 729 -22.82 -36.84 -4.67
C ALA A 729 -22.36 -36.81 -3.20
N SER A 730 -21.12 -37.23 -2.92
CA SER A 730 -20.56 -37.11 -1.57
C SER A 730 -20.41 -35.66 -1.10
N ALA A 731 -20.15 -34.73 -2.00
CA ALA A 731 -20.06 -33.31 -1.69
C ALA A 731 -21.45 -32.64 -1.56
N GLN A 732 -22.45 -33.12 -2.31
CA GLN A 732 -23.82 -32.61 -2.33
C GLN A 732 -24.84 -33.76 -2.35
N PRO A 733 -25.08 -34.48 -1.25
CA PRO A 733 -25.87 -35.72 -1.21
C PRO A 733 -27.36 -35.51 -1.50
N ASP A 734 -27.91 -34.34 -1.26
CA ASP A 734 -29.33 -34.01 -1.47
C ASP A 734 -29.60 -33.26 -2.79
N ASN A 735 -28.65 -33.32 -3.74
CA ASN A 735 -28.82 -32.72 -5.06
C ASN A 735 -29.36 -33.75 -6.06
N ALA A 736 -30.64 -33.57 -6.47
CA ALA A 736 -31.35 -34.48 -7.37
C ALA A 736 -30.67 -34.64 -8.75
N GLU A 737 -30.09 -33.57 -9.32
CA GLU A 737 -29.39 -33.57 -10.61
C GLU A 737 -28.11 -34.44 -10.56
N ILE A 738 -27.36 -34.31 -9.46
CA ILE A 738 -26.15 -35.11 -9.24
C ILE A 738 -26.48 -36.59 -9.06
N LEU A 739 -27.58 -36.86 -8.35
CA LEU A 739 -28.03 -38.26 -8.17
C LEU A 739 -28.57 -38.90 -9.47
N ASP A 740 -29.27 -38.14 -10.33
CA ASP A 740 -29.66 -38.56 -11.68
C ASP A 740 -28.40 -38.90 -12.52
N THR A 741 -27.37 -38.00 -12.48
CA THR A 741 -26.09 -38.27 -13.13
C THR A 741 -25.39 -39.53 -12.59
N LEU A 742 -25.44 -39.77 -11.28
CA LEU A 742 -24.88 -40.96 -10.64
C LEU A 742 -25.64 -42.22 -11.08
N ALA A 743 -26.95 -42.12 -11.15
CA ALA A 743 -27.78 -43.23 -11.60
C ALA A 743 -27.51 -43.58 -13.08
N ALA A 744 -27.45 -42.60 -13.96
CA ALA A 744 -27.05 -42.78 -15.36
C ALA A 744 -25.65 -43.42 -15.48
N SER A 745 -24.68 -42.98 -14.63
CA SER A 745 -23.33 -43.50 -14.58
C SER A 745 -23.32 -45.01 -14.16
N TYR A 746 -24.09 -45.39 -13.14
CA TYR A 746 -24.23 -46.78 -12.73
C TYR A 746 -24.90 -47.61 -13.82
N ALA A 747 -25.86 -47.05 -14.54
CA ALA A 747 -26.52 -47.76 -15.63
C ALA A 747 -25.55 -48.04 -16.79
N GLU A 748 -24.68 -47.08 -17.17
CA GLU A 748 -23.64 -47.26 -18.20
C GLU A 748 -22.56 -48.26 -17.75
N GLU A 749 -22.29 -48.38 -16.44
CA GLU A 749 -21.43 -49.42 -15.88
C GLU A 749 -22.08 -50.78 -15.82
N GLY A 750 -23.40 -50.87 -16.07
CA GLY A 750 -24.19 -52.09 -15.98
C GLY A 750 -24.74 -52.44 -14.58
N LEU A 751 -24.63 -51.51 -13.63
CA LEU A 751 -25.09 -51.65 -12.24
C LEU A 751 -26.55 -51.21 -12.07
N PHE A 752 -27.48 -51.81 -12.85
CA PHE A 752 -28.88 -51.35 -12.98
C PHE A 752 -29.66 -51.36 -11.64
N SER A 753 -29.33 -52.25 -10.70
CA SER A 753 -29.98 -52.23 -9.38
C SER A 753 -29.60 -50.99 -8.57
N ARG A 754 -28.31 -50.54 -8.62
CA ARG A 754 -27.87 -49.30 -8.01
C ARG A 754 -28.43 -48.08 -8.75
N ALA A 755 -28.43 -48.10 -10.09
CA ALA A 755 -29.00 -47.04 -10.93
C ALA A 755 -30.46 -46.79 -10.54
N SER A 756 -31.32 -47.81 -10.53
CA SER A 756 -32.75 -47.67 -10.20
C SER A 756 -32.99 -47.20 -8.76
N SER A 757 -32.20 -47.66 -7.79
CA SER A 757 -32.34 -47.15 -6.40
C SER A 757 -31.91 -45.72 -6.22
N THR A 758 -30.83 -45.27 -6.88
CA THR A 758 -30.33 -43.91 -6.85
C THR A 758 -31.27 -42.95 -7.58
N GLU A 759 -31.80 -43.39 -8.75
CA GLU A 759 -32.74 -42.64 -9.55
C GLU A 759 -34.04 -42.35 -8.81
N LYS A 760 -34.59 -43.39 -8.10
CA LYS A 760 -35.76 -43.19 -7.26
C LYS A 760 -35.53 -42.12 -6.18
N HIS A 761 -34.35 -42.14 -5.56
CA HIS A 761 -34.00 -41.11 -4.57
C HIS A 761 -33.90 -39.71 -5.24
N ALA A 762 -33.29 -39.59 -6.42
CA ALA A 762 -33.26 -38.37 -7.20
C ALA A 762 -34.67 -37.84 -7.51
N LEU A 763 -35.60 -38.73 -7.91
CA LEU A 763 -36.97 -38.37 -8.18
C LEU A 763 -37.73 -37.88 -6.93
N GLU A 764 -37.53 -38.53 -5.78
CA GLU A 764 -38.10 -38.11 -4.51
C GLU A 764 -37.66 -36.70 -4.15
N LEU A 765 -36.36 -36.36 -4.30
CA LEU A 765 -35.82 -35.04 -4.03
C LEU A 765 -36.33 -33.99 -5.04
N ALA A 766 -36.29 -34.30 -6.33
CA ALA A 766 -36.78 -33.38 -7.37
C ALA A 766 -38.27 -33.06 -7.18
N THR A 767 -39.07 -34.07 -6.79
CA THR A 767 -40.52 -33.90 -6.51
C THR A 767 -40.71 -33.04 -5.25
N ALA A 768 -39.97 -33.27 -4.19
CA ALA A 768 -40.03 -32.51 -2.94
C ALA A 768 -39.62 -31.05 -3.17
N GLN A 769 -38.72 -30.78 -4.11
CA GLN A 769 -38.29 -29.47 -4.53
C GLN A 769 -39.24 -28.80 -5.56
N THR A 770 -40.30 -29.46 -5.93
CA THR A 770 -41.26 -28.98 -6.98
C THR A 770 -40.61 -28.70 -8.34
N ASN A 771 -39.50 -29.38 -8.65
CA ASN A 771 -38.82 -29.26 -9.93
C ASN A 771 -39.39 -30.24 -10.94
N GLU A 772 -40.55 -29.84 -11.54
CA GLU A 772 -41.30 -30.69 -12.51
C GLU A 772 -40.49 -31.04 -13.77
N PRO A 773 -39.69 -30.12 -14.38
CA PRO A 773 -38.87 -30.46 -15.54
C PRO A 773 -37.85 -31.55 -15.23
N LEU A 774 -37.12 -31.42 -14.12
CA LEU A 774 -36.14 -32.44 -13.69
C LEU A 774 -36.83 -33.77 -13.32
N SER A 775 -37.96 -33.68 -12.60
CA SER A 775 -38.76 -34.89 -12.25
C SER A 775 -39.22 -35.63 -13.49
N ALA A 776 -39.61 -34.93 -14.56
CA ALA A 776 -40.03 -35.52 -15.84
C ALA A 776 -38.82 -36.20 -16.54
N ALA A 777 -37.66 -35.56 -16.58
CA ALA A 777 -36.42 -36.14 -17.15
C ALA A 777 -36.02 -37.42 -16.41
N ILE A 778 -35.96 -37.38 -15.08
CA ILE A 778 -35.64 -38.54 -14.22
C ILE A 778 -36.56 -39.70 -14.49
N ARG A 779 -37.89 -39.48 -14.62
CA ARG A 779 -38.84 -40.59 -14.96
C ARG A 779 -38.53 -41.22 -16.32
N VAL A 780 -38.07 -40.44 -17.29
CA VAL A 780 -37.64 -40.97 -18.59
C VAL A 780 -36.43 -41.86 -18.40
N HIS A 781 -35.39 -41.39 -17.69
CA HIS A 781 -34.15 -42.16 -17.42
C HIS A 781 -34.44 -43.43 -16.65
N GLU A 782 -35.26 -43.36 -15.58
CA GLU A 782 -35.72 -44.54 -14.80
C GLU A 782 -36.34 -45.64 -15.68
N SER A 783 -37.13 -45.22 -16.69
CA SER A 783 -37.76 -46.15 -17.63
C SER A 783 -36.79 -47.02 -18.42
N PHE A 784 -35.55 -46.53 -18.64
CA PHE A 784 -34.45 -47.28 -19.24
C PHE A 784 -33.81 -48.24 -18.20
N PHE A 785 -33.53 -47.74 -16.99
CA PHE A 785 -32.83 -48.52 -15.95
C PHE A 785 -33.64 -49.71 -15.47
N VAL A 786 -34.96 -49.57 -15.35
CA VAL A 786 -35.88 -50.69 -15.03
C VAL A 786 -35.84 -51.78 -16.09
N LYS A 787 -35.60 -51.40 -17.36
CA LYS A 787 -35.44 -52.33 -18.49
C LYS A 787 -34.02 -52.88 -18.62
N GLN A 788 -33.14 -52.60 -17.66
CA GLN A 788 -31.72 -52.95 -17.69
C GLN A 788 -31.01 -52.41 -18.94
N LYS A 789 -31.29 -51.16 -19.28
CA LYS A 789 -30.64 -50.43 -20.37
C LYS A 789 -30.09 -49.09 -19.84
N ALA A 790 -28.90 -48.69 -20.31
CA ALA A 790 -28.41 -47.37 -20.09
C ALA A 790 -29.18 -46.34 -20.94
N PHE A 791 -29.33 -45.14 -20.41
CA PHE A 791 -29.86 -43.99 -21.15
C PHE A 791 -28.76 -43.37 -21.97
N HIS A 792 -28.99 -43.14 -23.25
CA HIS A 792 -28.08 -42.35 -24.11
C HIS A 792 -28.90 -41.26 -24.82
N GLU A 793 -28.31 -40.09 -24.90
CA GLU A 793 -28.94 -38.95 -25.60
C GLU A 793 -29.05 -39.24 -27.10
N ASP A 794 -30.10 -38.71 -27.77
CA ASP A 794 -30.29 -38.89 -29.20
C ASP A 794 -29.37 -37.91 -30.02
N LYS A 795 -28.84 -38.38 -31.15
CA LYS A 795 -27.98 -37.58 -32.06
C LYS A 795 -28.65 -36.36 -32.68
N ALA A 796 -29.99 -36.18 -32.53
CA ALA A 796 -30.80 -35.27 -33.36
C ALA A 796 -31.75 -34.35 -32.61
N SER A 797 -31.73 -34.19 -31.30
CA SER A 797 -32.70 -33.34 -30.63
C SER A 797 -32.19 -32.76 -29.32
N VAL A 798 -31.58 -31.58 -29.35
CA VAL A 798 -31.69 -30.66 -28.22
C VAL A 798 -32.50 -29.46 -28.72
N PRO A 799 -33.80 -29.35 -28.44
CA PRO A 799 -34.53 -28.11 -28.56
C PRO A 799 -33.91 -27.14 -27.56
N ALA A 800 -33.67 -25.88 -27.96
CA ALA A 800 -33.13 -24.82 -27.14
C ALA A 800 -33.91 -24.57 -25.82
N ASP A 801 -35.07 -25.16 -25.67
CA ASP A 801 -35.97 -25.06 -24.52
C ASP A 801 -35.73 -26.13 -23.43
N GLN A 802 -34.79 -27.05 -23.62
CA GLN A 802 -34.46 -28.14 -22.65
C GLN A 802 -33.02 -28.19 -22.17
N ALA A 803 -32.27 -27.09 -22.38
CA ALA A 803 -30.99 -26.93 -21.69
C ALA A 803 -31.25 -26.96 -20.18
N ARG A 804 -30.58 -27.85 -19.44
CA ARG A 804 -30.75 -27.98 -17.98
C ARG A 804 -30.63 -26.60 -17.34
N PRO A 805 -31.66 -26.12 -16.58
CA PRO A 805 -31.57 -24.81 -15.95
C PRO A 805 -30.42 -24.82 -14.96
N SER A 806 -29.45 -23.94 -15.16
CA SER A 806 -28.40 -23.69 -14.19
C SER A 806 -29.06 -23.21 -12.89
N SER A 807 -28.88 -23.93 -11.79
CA SER A 807 -29.29 -23.42 -10.48
C SER A 807 -28.60 -22.08 -10.24
N PRO A 808 -29.30 -21.04 -9.75
CA PRO A 808 -28.70 -19.75 -9.48
C PRO A 808 -27.72 -19.90 -8.31
N ARG A 809 -26.43 -19.98 -8.61
CA ARG A 809 -25.40 -19.75 -7.62
C ARG A 809 -25.22 -18.23 -7.49
N SER A 810 -25.18 -17.75 -6.25
CA SER A 810 -24.79 -16.40 -5.89
C SER A 810 -23.51 -16.00 -6.64
N MET A 811 -23.60 -14.91 -7.42
CA MET A 811 -22.45 -14.21 -7.99
C MET A 811 -21.60 -13.60 -6.91
#